data_c0b8187b3656834a42a21f0b93d48c56
#
_entry.id   c0b8187b3656834a42a21f0b93d48c56
#
_cell.length_a   1.000
_cell.length_b   1.000
_cell.length_c   1.000
_cell.angle_alpha   90.00
_cell.angle_beta   90.00
_cell.angle_gamma   90.00
#
_symmetry.space_group_name_H-M   'P 1'
#
loop_
_entity.id
_entity.type
_entity.pdbx_description
1 polymer ?
#
loop_
_entity_poly.entity_id
_entity_poly.type
_entity_poly.pdbx_seq_one_letter_code
_entity_poly.pdbx_strand_id
1 'polypeptide(L)'
;IATTWLLAPLIQECLPEWGASLDRGTIWGAGPMIVGLAGPVIESLGRAWRWRARFLLIGVLALSAGVIGSMDTFARLWAGVYGLVIGRIAYRGRREEDASTHDIVIHRQIVSLTVVCWTVAAALTIFSTTLRGPLAEMRWSVAPGWWMLGRASVGSTLLALMPVLLQLVLAYGLRRGRRFAMIGTLALQGCLALSSAVGALVMEIAATRELRYLADDASASVITNTTQFLLVPVTLNLLLCAVVAWSRKAFTLRSRPGTVRALAARWATMMCVVAAISIGLGMLASDSYLPLVLDQAIADIEIPHASVLAILHDYLLALLPTSTVSIFEPSLEPFTLLAEVPVVWTPLVAWALSLALVARTLVTPAHTRQGSASRLVELIRAGGGGTLAWMMTWKGNSVWIREDDRAGVAYRPGGGTALTVTDPVCPSSQISATIEEFADFASRSGLTPALYSVHEPVAGAARELGWTVMQVAEESLLDLPGLAFKGKAYQDVRTAMNHAKREGVEAVWTTWEDCPQGRRDQIESISRAWSADKALPEMGFTLGGLDELRDPSTRLLLAIDSDGTVQAVTSWLPVHRQGEVVGLTLDVMRRRKDGWRPAIDFLIARAALSAQEEGLEVLSLSGAPLARSQEDDSGFGPMLDV
;
A
#
# COMPACT_ATOMS: atom_id res chain seq x y z
N ILE A 1 22.98 -17.37 25.61
CA ILE A 1 24.17 -18.24 25.56
C ILE A 1 23.78 -19.66 25.94
N ALA A 2 23.27 -19.89 27.17
CA ALA A 2 22.91 -21.24 27.63
C ALA A 2 21.94 -21.97 26.68
N THR A 3 20.87 -21.28 26.21
CA THR A 3 19.92 -21.85 25.23
C THR A 3 20.56 -22.20 23.90
N THR A 4 21.49 -21.39 23.42
CA THR A 4 22.22 -21.67 22.17
C THR A 4 23.11 -22.93 22.36
N TRP A 5 23.81 -23.06 23.49
CA TRP A 5 24.60 -24.23 23.81
C TRP A 5 23.76 -25.50 23.99
N LEU A 6 22.57 -25.40 24.59
CA LEU A 6 21.66 -26.55 24.75
C LEU A 6 21.06 -27.03 23.43
N LEU A 7 20.85 -26.10 22.47
CA LEU A 7 20.29 -26.43 21.16
C LEU A 7 21.36 -26.83 20.13
N ALA A 8 22.64 -26.49 20.36
CA ALA A 8 23.72 -26.81 19.43
C ALA A 8 23.83 -28.32 19.09
N PRO A 9 23.76 -29.28 20.03
CA PRO A 9 23.79 -30.71 19.70
C PRO A 9 22.62 -31.14 18.82
N LEU A 10 21.40 -30.65 19.11
CA LEU A 10 20.21 -30.94 18.32
C LEU A 10 20.32 -30.38 16.90
N ILE A 11 20.85 -29.16 16.76
CA ILE A 11 21.10 -28.54 15.48
C ILE A 11 22.18 -29.31 14.70
N GLN A 12 23.21 -29.77 15.37
CA GLN A 12 24.29 -30.56 14.77
C GLN A 12 23.80 -31.92 14.27
N GLU A 13 22.84 -32.52 14.98
CA GLU A 13 22.23 -33.79 14.58
C GLU A 13 21.26 -33.62 13.40
N CYS A 14 20.44 -32.55 13.42
CA CYS A 14 19.45 -32.29 12.37
C CYS A 14 20.02 -31.59 11.11
N LEU A 15 21.09 -30.81 11.27
CA LEU A 15 21.69 -29.96 10.23
C LEU A 15 23.21 -29.93 10.39
N PRO A 16 23.94 -31.00 10.05
CA PRO A 16 25.34 -31.21 10.41
C PRO A 16 26.28 -30.14 9.87
N GLU A 17 26.11 -29.66 8.64
CA GLU A 17 26.96 -28.61 8.09
C GLU A 17 26.79 -27.26 8.82
N TRP A 18 25.55 -26.92 9.16
CA TRP A 18 25.28 -25.72 9.92
C TRP A 18 25.73 -25.89 11.39
N GLY A 19 25.51 -27.04 12.01
CA GLY A 19 26.02 -27.38 13.32
C GLY A 19 27.54 -27.23 13.41
N ALA A 20 28.28 -27.69 12.41
CA ALA A 20 29.73 -27.52 12.31
C ALA A 20 30.15 -26.02 12.15
N SER A 21 29.31 -25.17 11.59
CA SER A 21 29.55 -23.74 11.53
C SER A 21 29.32 -23.02 12.86
N LEU A 22 28.44 -23.55 13.71
CA LEU A 22 28.20 -23.06 15.07
C LEU A 22 29.39 -23.28 15.99
N ASP A 23 30.07 -24.40 15.88
CA ASP A 23 31.25 -24.75 16.71
C ASP A 23 32.47 -23.84 16.48
N ARG A 24 32.54 -23.18 15.33
CA ARG A 24 33.67 -22.30 14.96
C ARG A 24 33.50 -20.84 15.40
N GLY A 25 32.38 -20.51 16.04
CA GLY A 25 32.04 -19.13 16.39
C GLY A 25 32.34 -18.80 17.85
N THR A 26 33.04 -17.68 18.07
CA THR A 26 33.19 -17.10 19.41
C THR A 26 32.05 -16.15 19.71
N ILE A 27 31.47 -16.23 20.90
CA ILE A 27 30.42 -15.29 21.35
C ILE A 27 31.10 -14.05 21.93
N TRP A 28 30.91 -12.91 21.34
CA TRP A 28 31.37 -11.61 21.87
C TRP A 28 30.37 -11.09 22.90
N GLY A 29 30.75 -11.11 24.20
CA GLY A 29 29.84 -10.89 25.32
C GLY A 29 29.01 -9.62 25.34
N ALA A 30 29.49 -8.51 24.75
CA ALA A 30 28.76 -7.24 24.72
C ALA A 30 27.58 -7.23 23.74
N GLY A 31 27.65 -7.93 22.62
CA GLY A 31 26.61 -7.93 21.57
C GLY A 31 25.26 -8.45 22.06
N PRO A 32 25.17 -9.68 22.58
CA PRO A 32 23.91 -10.21 23.13
C PRO A 32 23.36 -9.38 24.29
N MET A 33 24.21 -8.80 25.13
CA MET A 33 23.80 -7.96 26.26
C MET A 33 23.11 -6.68 25.80
N ILE A 34 23.70 -5.96 24.85
CA ILE A 34 23.14 -4.73 24.27
C ILE A 34 21.77 -5.03 23.63
N VAL A 35 21.69 -6.10 22.86
CA VAL A 35 20.44 -6.51 22.21
C VAL A 35 19.36 -6.88 23.24
N GLY A 36 19.73 -7.57 24.32
CA GLY A 36 18.80 -7.87 25.42
C GLY A 36 18.23 -6.64 26.09
N LEU A 37 19.05 -5.60 26.30
CA LEU A 37 18.62 -4.31 26.87
C LEU A 37 17.70 -3.49 25.93
N ALA A 38 17.78 -3.69 24.63
CA ALA A 38 16.87 -3.04 23.68
C ALA A 38 15.41 -3.48 23.89
N GLY A 39 15.16 -4.70 24.36
CA GLY A 39 13.80 -5.22 24.59
C GLY A 39 12.97 -4.37 25.55
N PRO A 40 13.38 -4.12 26.79
CA PRO A 40 12.69 -3.23 27.72
C PRO A 40 12.49 -1.80 27.20
N VAL A 41 13.48 -1.25 26.48
CA VAL A 41 13.37 0.08 25.86
C VAL A 41 12.27 0.09 24.80
N ILE A 42 12.19 -0.93 23.98
CA ILE A 42 11.12 -1.06 22.97
C ILE A 42 9.74 -1.15 23.64
N GLU A 43 9.64 -1.87 24.76
CA GLU A 43 8.38 -2.02 25.49
C GLU A 43 7.92 -0.72 26.18
N SER A 44 8.84 0.22 26.42
CA SER A 44 8.51 1.56 26.96
C SER A 44 7.94 2.51 25.90
N LEU A 45 8.10 2.22 24.60
CA LEU A 45 7.62 3.06 23.50
C LEU A 45 6.10 3.06 23.41
N GLY A 46 5.54 4.12 22.83
CA GLY A 46 4.12 4.19 22.48
C GLY A 46 3.69 3.06 21.53
N ARG A 47 2.39 2.71 21.54
CA ARG A 47 1.83 1.55 20.83
C ARG A 47 2.24 1.47 19.35
N ALA A 48 2.16 2.59 18.61
CA ALA A 48 2.46 2.64 17.19
C ALA A 48 3.93 2.32 16.85
N TRP A 49 4.86 2.68 17.73
CA TRP A 49 6.29 2.43 17.56
C TRP A 49 6.73 1.10 18.16
N ARG A 50 6.11 0.65 19.23
CA ARG A 50 6.43 -0.57 19.96
C ARG A 50 6.41 -1.82 19.07
N TRP A 51 5.32 -2.03 18.31
CA TRP A 51 5.23 -3.20 17.45
C TRP A 51 6.20 -3.12 16.26
N ARG A 52 6.44 -1.92 15.69
CA ARG A 52 7.41 -1.70 14.61
C ARG A 52 8.83 -2.00 15.08
N ALA A 53 9.19 -1.50 16.24
CA ALA A 53 10.51 -1.73 16.84
C ALA A 53 10.73 -3.21 17.22
N ARG A 54 9.71 -3.90 17.75
CA ARG A 54 9.75 -5.36 17.99
C ARG A 54 9.98 -6.12 16.70
N PHE A 55 9.22 -5.80 15.67
CA PHE A 55 9.32 -6.46 14.38
C PHE A 55 10.70 -6.23 13.75
N LEU A 56 11.18 -4.99 13.78
CA LEU A 56 12.51 -4.64 13.26
C LEU A 56 13.60 -5.40 14.03
N LEU A 57 13.56 -5.39 15.36
CA LEU A 57 14.55 -6.08 16.19
C LEU A 57 14.56 -7.58 15.87
N ILE A 58 13.42 -8.26 16.01
CA ILE A 58 13.33 -9.71 15.77
C ILE A 58 13.61 -10.06 14.32
N GLY A 59 13.09 -9.28 13.35
CA GLY A 59 13.31 -9.51 11.92
C GLY A 59 14.78 -9.42 11.53
N VAL A 60 15.51 -8.39 11.99
CA VAL A 60 16.94 -8.23 11.72
C VAL A 60 17.76 -9.33 12.41
N LEU A 61 17.43 -9.66 13.65
CA LEU A 61 18.14 -10.71 14.39
C LEU A 61 17.88 -12.09 13.80
N ALA A 62 16.65 -12.41 13.45
CA ALA A 62 16.30 -13.67 12.80
C ALA A 62 16.95 -13.79 11.41
N LEU A 63 16.93 -12.70 10.62
CA LEU A 63 17.59 -12.66 9.32
C LEU A 63 19.11 -12.86 9.47
N SER A 64 19.76 -12.15 10.41
CA SER A 64 21.20 -12.31 10.65
C SER A 64 21.58 -13.71 11.14
N ALA A 65 20.77 -14.30 12.02
CA ALA A 65 20.94 -15.68 12.46
C ALA A 65 20.76 -16.69 11.30
N GLY A 66 19.76 -16.45 10.45
CA GLY A 66 19.47 -17.29 9.29
C GLY A 66 20.54 -17.22 8.19
N VAL A 67 21.10 -16.03 7.94
CA VAL A 67 22.09 -15.78 6.87
C VAL A 67 23.51 -16.15 7.31
N ILE A 68 23.93 -15.68 8.50
CA ILE A 68 25.29 -15.88 8.99
C ILE A 68 25.42 -17.24 9.69
N GLY A 69 24.40 -17.64 10.45
CA GLY A 69 24.33 -18.94 11.12
C GLY A 69 25.36 -19.15 12.23
N SER A 70 25.98 -18.08 12.77
CA SER A 70 27.01 -18.20 13.81
C SER A 70 26.40 -18.27 15.22
N MET A 71 27.16 -18.83 16.16
CA MET A 71 26.78 -18.91 17.59
C MET A 71 26.42 -17.52 18.17
N ASP A 72 27.17 -16.47 17.78
CA ASP A 72 26.93 -15.10 18.23
C ASP A 72 25.60 -14.53 17.72
N THR A 73 25.25 -14.78 16.46
CA THR A 73 23.97 -14.31 15.89
C THR A 73 22.76 -14.97 16.53
N PHE A 74 22.86 -16.26 16.87
CA PHE A 74 21.83 -16.98 17.64
C PHE A 74 21.74 -16.49 19.07
N ALA A 75 22.87 -16.24 19.74
CA ALA A 75 22.89 -15.68 21.08
C ALA A 75 22.21 -14.29 21.12
N ARG A 76 22.44 -13.45 20.12
CA ARG A 76 21.76 -12.15 19.98
C ARG A 76 20.26 -12.29 19.74
N LEU A 77 19.84 -13.24 18.89
CA LEU A 77 18.41 -13.52 18.66
C LEU A 77 17.70 -13.89 19.96
N TRP A 78 18.26 -14.85 20.72
CA TRP A 78 17.68 -15.24 22.01
C TRP A 78 17.72 -14.12 23.04
N ALA A 79 18.80 -13.33 23.09
CA ALA A 79 18.87 -12.17 23.97
C ALA A 79 17.77 -11.13 23.64
N GLY A 80 17.50 -10.90 22.36
CA GLY A 80 16.41 -10.02 21.91
C GLY A 80 15.03 -10.54 22.34
N VAL A 81 14.77 -11.83 22.16
CA VAL A 81 13.51 -12.47 22.59
C VAL A 81 13.34 -12.36 24.11
N TYR A 82 14.36 -12.70 24.89
CA TYR A 82 14.29 -12.58 26.35
C TYR A 82 14.13 -11.13 26.81
N GLY A 83 14.84 -10.18 26.18
CA GLY A 83 14.70 -8.76 26.47
C GLY A 83 13.27 -8.27 26.26
N LEU A 84 12.63 -8.67 25.17
CA LEU A 84 11.21 -8.32 24.89
C LEU A 84 10.26 -8.98 25.91
N VAL A 85 10.51 -10.23 26.31
CA VAL A 85 9.69 -10.91 27.33
C VAL A 85 9.81 -10.20 28.68
N ILE A 86 11.04 -9.89 29.11
CA ILE A 86 11.29 -9.15 30.36
C ILE A 86 10.64 -7.76 30.32
N GLY A 87 10.84 -7.03 29.23
CA GLY A 87 10.19 -5.74 29.03
C GLY A 87 8.67 -5.81 29.08
N ARG A 88 8.10 -6.86 28.44
CA ARG A 88 6.65 -7.12 28.46
C ARG A 88 6.11 -7.37 29.86
N ILE A 89 6.87 -8.05 30.71
CA ILE A 89 6.50 -8.30 32.11
C ILE A 89 6.62 -7.01 32.91
N ALA A 90 7.72 -6.25 32.74
CA ALA A 90 7.99 -5.03 33.48
C ALA A 90 6.96 -3.91 33.21
N TYR A 91 6.44 -3.82 31.98
CA TYR A 91 5.47 -2.78 31.57
C TYR A 91 4.02 -3.30 31.45
N ARG A 92 3.67 -4.39 32.16
CA ARG A 92 2.35 -5.04 32.07
C ARG A 92 1.18 -4.11 32.45
N GLY A 93 1.36 -3.23 33.43
CA GLY A 93 0.31 -2.34 33.95
C GLY A 93 -0.10 -1.18 33.01
N ARG A 94 0.72 -0.81 32.03
CA ARG A 94 0.40 0.25 31.04
C ARG A 94 -0.49 -0.21 29.88
N ARG A 95 -0.95 -1.45 29.87
CA ARG A 95 -1.66 -2.06 28.74
C ARG A 95 -3.17 -1.91 28.74
N GLU A 96 -3.78 -1.64 29.89
CA GLU A 96 -5.24 -1.65 30.02
C GLU A 96 -5.91 -0.45 29.34
N GLU A 97 -5.18 0.65 29.11
CA GLU A 97 -5.70 1.86 28.45
C GLU A 97 -5.72 1.80 26.91
N ASP A 98 -5.14 0.77 26.28
CA ASP A 98 -4.81 0.76 24.85
C ASP A 98 -5.68 -0.19 23.99
N ALA A 99 -6.78 -0.74 24.49
CA ALA A 99 -7.62 -1.68 23.75
C ALA A 99 -8.56 -0.96 22.76
N SER A 100 -8.14 -0.75 21.53
CA SER A 100 -9.00 -0.22 20.47
C SER A 100 -8.81 -0.93 19.11
N THR A 101 -9.76 -0.72 18.24
CA THR A 101 -10.07 -1.30 16.91
C THR A 101 -8.91 -1.46 15.89
N HIS A 102 -7.67 -1.12 16.23
CA HIS A 102 -6.51 -1.15 15.33
C HIS A 102 -5.86 -2.53 15.11
N ASP A 103 -6.30 -3.58 15.82
CA ASP A 103 -5.61 -4.88 15.81
C ASP A 103 -5.57 -5.56 14.43
N ILE A 104 -6.61 -5.41 13.62
CA ILE A 104 -6.69 -6.03 12.29
C ILE A 104 -5.67 -5.41 11.32
N VAL A 105 -5.50 -4.09 11.35
CA VAL A 105 -4.55 -3.38 10.46
C VAL A 105 -3.11 -3.72 10.86
N ILE A 106 -2.80 -3.73 12.15
CA ILE A 106 -1.50 -4.12 12.68
C ILE A 106 -1.18 -5.57 12.30
N HIS A 107 -2.15 -6.47 12.44
CA HIS A 107 -1.99 -7.89 12.11
C HIS A 107 -1.67 -8.09 10.61
N ARG A 108 -2.38 -7.40 9.71
CA ARG A 108 -2.08 -7.39 8.26
C ARG A 108 -0.68 -6.89 7.95
N GLN A 109 -0.24 -5.83 8.64
CA GLN A 109 1.10 -5.28 8.47
C GLN A 109 2.18 -6.26 8.94
N ILE A 110 1.99 -6.91 10.09
CA ILE A 110 2.92 -7.92 10.60
C ILE A 110 3.07 -9.07 9.60
N VAL A 111 1.97 -9.63 9.12
CA VAL A 111 2.01 -10.75 8.15
C VAL A 111 2.67 -10.31 6.85
N SER A 112 2.34 -9.14 6.32
CA SER A 112 2.96 -8.59 5.12
C SER A 112 4.47 -8.41 5.29
N LEU A 113 4.91 -7.87 6.43
CA LEU A 113 6.33 -7.69 6.73
C LEU A 113 7.05 -9.02 6.92
N THR A 114 6.39 -10.02 7.53
CA THR A 114 6.95 -11.38 7.64
C THR A 114 7.20 -11.97 6.25
N VAL A 115 6.26 -11.83 5.33
CA VAL A 115 6.43 -12.27 3.93
C VAL A 115 7.53 -11.50 3.22
N VAL A 116 7.66 -10.18 3.45
CA VAL A 116 8.75 -9.36 2.88
C VAL A 116 10.10 -9.81 3.42
N CYS A 117 10.26 -9.99 4.74
CA CYS A 117 11.51 -10.49 5.32
C CYS A 117 11.90 -11.85 4.76
N TRP A 118 10.92 -12.75 4.60
CA TRP A 118 11.11 -14.05 3.98
C TRP A 118 11.58 -13.91 2.53
N THR A 119 10.96 -13.01 1.77
CA THR A 119 11.31 -12.74 0.37
C THR A 119 12.72 -12.17 0.24
N VAL A 120 13.12 -11.26 1.14
CA VAL A 120 14.49 -10.71 1.19
C VAL A 120 15.49 -11.81 1.52
N ALA A 121 15.16 -12.68 2.48
CA ALA A 121 16.00 -13.84 2.81
C ALA A 121 16.19 -14.74 1.58
N ALA A 122 15.11 -15.09 0.88
CA ALA A 122 15.16 -15.88 -0.34
C ALA A 122 15.98 -15.20 -1.46
N ALA A 123 15.84 -13.89 -1.64
CA ALA A 123 16.64 -13.14 -2.61
C ALA A 123 18.15 -13.15 -2.26
N LEU A 124 18.48 -12.96 -0.99
CA LEU A 124 19.87 -13.00 -0.54
C LEU A 124 20.52 -14.37 -0.80
N THR A 125 19.77 -15.46 -0.67
CA THR A 125 20.30 -16.81 -0.95
C THR A 125 20.63 -17.02 -2.44
N ILE A 126 19.93 -16.34 -3.35
CA ILE A 126 20.22 -16.40 -4.78
C ILE A 126 21.54 -15.71 -5.12
N PHE A 127 21.78 -14.54 -4.52
CA PHE A 127 22.95 -13.70 -4.86
C PHE A 127 24.23 -14.05 -4.10
N SER A 128 24.16 -14.76 -2.98
CA SER A 128 25.34 -14.99 -2.16
C SER A 128 25.77 -16.46 -2.14
N THR A 129 26.95 -16.71 -2.69
CA THR A 129 27.64 -18.00 -2.57
C THR A 129 28.32 -18.20 -1.22
N THR A 130 28.39 -17.16 -0.40
CA THR A 130 29.11 -17.15 0.89
C THR A 130 28.22 -17.36 2.09
N LEU A 131 26.89 -17.51 1.90
CA LEU A 131 25.95 -17.79 2.99
C LEU A 131 26.19 -19.17 3.58
N ARG A 132 26.31 -19.23 4.91
CA ARG A 132 26.59 -20.46 5.67
C ARG A 132 25.48 -20.81 6.67
N GLY A 133 24.45 -19.97 6.80
CA GLY A 133 23.34 -20.21 7.72
C GLY A 133 22.23 -21.09 7.13
N PRO A 134 21.21 -21.46 7.93
CA PRO A 134 20.11 -22.33 7.47
C PRO A 134 19.35 -21.78 6.27
N LEU A 135 19.35 -20.46 6.03
CA LEU A 135 18.73 -19.87 4.85
C LEU A 135 19.55 -20.11 3.57
N ALA A 136 20.83 -20.48 3.64
CA ALA A 136 21.61 -20.85 2.48
C ALA A 136 20.99 -22.03 1.72
N GLU A 137 20.35 -22.94 2.45
CA GLU A 137 19.70 -24.12 1.92
C GLU A 137 18.40 -23.80 1.14
N MET A 138 17.78 -22.63 1.40
CA MET A 138 16.66 -22.15 0.59
C MET A 138 17.04 -21.89 -0.86
N ARG A 139 18.32 -21.78 -1.18
CA ARG A 139 18.81 -21.70 -2.56
C ARG A 139 18.21 -22.80 -3.41
N TRP A 140 18.16 -24.00 -2.89
CA TRP A 140 17.66 -25.19 -3.59
C TRP A 140 16.15 -25.14 -3.88
N SER A 141 15.38 -24.35 -3.12
CA SER A 141 13.94 -24.21 -3.36
C SER A 141 13.55 -23.03 -4.24
N VAL A 142 14.40 -22.00 -4.34
CA VAL A 142 14.07 -20.74 -4.99
C VAL A 142 14.95 -20.45 -6.19
N ALA A 143 16.24 -20.89 -6.17
CA ALA A 143 17.17 -20.66 -7.27
C ALA A 143 16.82 -21.51 -8.50
N PRO A 144 17.00 -21.02 -9.73
CA PRO A 144 16.89 -21.82 -10.93
C PRO A 144 18.04 -22.83 -10.96
N GLY A 145 17.75 -24.12 -10.86
CA GLY A 145 18.69 -25.21 -10.73
C GLY A 145 19.90 -25.13 -11.66
N TRP A 146 20.07 -26.14 -12.42
CA TRP A 146 21.20 -26.35 -13.35
C TRP A 146 21.50 -25.15 -14.29
N TRP A 147 20.53 -24.27 -14.63
CA TRP A 147 20.74 -23.04 -15.40
C TRP A 147 21.80 -22.12 -14.82
N MET A 148 21.94 -22.11 -13.47
CA MET A 148 22.96 -21.32 -12.80
C MET A 148 24.32 -22.00 -12.79
N LEU A 149 24.38 -23.31 -12.90
CA LEU A 149 25.63 -24.07 -12.79
C LEU A 149 26.44 -24.09 -14.09
N GLY A 150 25.79 -23.93 -15.26
CA GLY A 150 26.47 -24.01 -16.57
C GLY A 150 26.74 -22.67 -17.24
N ARG A 151 25.80 -21.75 -17.23
CA ARG A 151 25.90 -20.42 -17.85
C ARG A 151 25.12 -19.38 -17.07
N ALA A 152 25.81 -18.54 -16.32
CA ALA A 152 25.22 -17.36 -15.68
C ALA A 152 24.89 -16.29 -16.75
N SER A 153 23.77 -16.46 -17.48
CA SER A 153 23.27 -15.39 -18.34
C SER A 153 22.44 -14.39 -17.53
N VAL A 154 22.38 -13.14 -18.01
CA VAL A 154 21.52 -12.12 -17.38
C VAL A 154 20.06 -12.57 -17.38
N GLY A 155 19.62 -13.26 -18.44
CA GLY A 155 18.26 -13.78 -18.55
C GLY A 155 17.92 -14.82 -17.50
N SER A 156 18.82 -15.79 -17.24
CA SER A 156 18.61 -16.83 -16.22
C SER A 156 18.57 -16.24 -14.80
N THR A 157 19.41 -15.24 -14.52
CA THR A 157 19.40 -14.54 -13.23
C THR A 157 18.08 -13.76 -13.01
N LEU A 158 17.59 -13.08 -14.06
CA LEU A 158 16.30 -12.39 -14.00
C LEU A 158 15.14 -13.37 -13.82
N LEU A 159 15.17 -14.53 -14.50
CA LEU A 159 14.16 -15.57 -14.36
C LEU A 159 14.11 -16.11 -12.91
N ALA A 160 15.28 -16.29 -12.28
CA ALA A 160 15.39 -16.70 -10.89
C ALA A 160 14.71 -15.74 -9.91
N LEU A 161 14.69 -14.46 -10.23
CA LEU A 161 14.08 -13.42 -9.40
C LEU A 161 12.55 -13.36 -9.54
N MET A 162 11.95 -13.98 -10.54
CA MET A 162 10.51 -13.87 -10.79
C MET A 162 9.63 -14.38 -9.63
N PRO A 163 9.89 -15.55 -9.03
CA PRO A 163 9.16 -16.00 -7.83
C PRO A 163 9.30 -15.03 -6.64
N VAL A 164 10.48 -14.43 -6.47
CA VAL A 164 10.75 -13.42 -5.44
C VAL A 164 9.91 -12.17 -5.67
N LEU A 165 9.85 -11.68 -6.91
CA LEU A 165 9.01 -10.55 -7.28
C LEU A 165 7.52 -10.86 -7.10
N LEU A 166 7.08 -12.08 -7.43
CA LEU A 166 5.71 -12.51 -7.16
C LEU A 166 5.38 -12.46 -5.66
N GLN A 167 6.29 -12.90 -4.81
CA GLN A 167 6.12 -12.81 -3.36
C GLN A 167 6.00 -11.37 -2.87
N LEU A 168 6.79 -10.43 -3.41
CA LEU A 168 6.67 -9.00 -3.07
C LEU A 168 5.33 -8.41 -3.49
N VAL A 169 4.85 -8.76 -4.69
CA VAL A 169 3.53 -8.35 -5.18
C VAL A 169 2.42 -8.90 -4.28
N LEU A 170 2.53 -10.17 -3.87
CA LEU A 170 1.58 -10.79 -2.95
C LEU A 170 1.65 -10.16 -1.55
N ALA A 171 2.86 -9.86 -1.03
CA ALA A 171 3.04 -9.15 0.25
C ALA A 171 2.36 -7.78 0.26
N TYR A 172 2.44 -7.04 -0.85
CA TYR A 172 1.70 -5.80 -1.02
C TYR A 172 0.18 -6.00 -0.95
N GLY A 173 -0.33 -7.07 -1.58
CA GLY A 173 -1.73 -7.45 -1.49
C GLY A 173 -2.16 -7.88 -0.08
N LEU A 174 -1.31 -8.58 0.66
CA LEU A 174 -1.53 -8.94 2.07
C LEU A 174 -1.62 -7.69 2.95
N ARG A 175 -0.71 -6.72 2.77
CA ARG A 175 -0.77 -5.44 3.47
C ARG A 175 -2.13 -4.75 3.28
N ARG A 176 -2.73 -4.88 2.11
CA ARG A 176 -4.07 -4.35 1.79
C ARG A 176 -5.22 -5.25 2.24
N GLY A 177 -4.97 -6.34 2.93
CA GLY A 177 -5.99 -7.27 3.43
C GLY A 177 -6.71 -8.07 2.35
N ARG A 178 -6.12 -8.23 1.16
CA ARG A 178 -6.73 -8.93 0.02
C ARG A 178 -6.72 -10.45 0.23
N ARG A 179 -7.89 -11.08 0.23
CA ARG A 179 -8.04 -12.54 0.32
C ARG A 179 -7.36 -13.26 -0.86
N PHE A 180 -7.40 -12.66 -2.04
CA PHE A 180 -6.71 -13.19 -3.23
C PHE A 180 -5.19 -13.30 -3.01
N ALA A 181 -4.56 -12.28 -2.40
CA ALA A 181 -3.13 -12.31 -2.07
C ALA A 181 -2.81 -13.39 -1.02
N MET A 182 -3.66 -13.57 -0.02
CA MET A 182 -3.53 -14.63 0.98
C MET A 182 -3.55 -16.02 0.31
N ILE A 183 -4.55 -16.28 -0.53
CA ILE A 183 -4.66 -17.56 -1.26
C ILE A 183 -3.46 -17.74 -2.19
N GLY A 184 -3.03 -16.68 -2.91
CA GLY A 184 -1.86 -16.72 -3.78
C GLY A 184 -0.57 -17.02 -3.02
N THR A 185 -0.38 -16.43 -1.83
CA THR A 185 0.78 -16.73 -0.98
C THR A 185 0.76 -18.18 -0.49
N LEU A 186 -0.39 -18.66 -0.02
CA LEU A 186 -0.54 -20.05 0.41
C LEU A 186 -0.29 -21.04 -0.75
N ALA A 187 -0.82 -20.74 -1.94
CA ALA A 187 -0.60 -21.56 -3.13
C ALA A 187 0.88 -21.58 -3.52
N LEU A 188 1.55 -20.42 -3.58
CA LEU A 188 2.96 -20.32 -3.93
C LEU A 188 3.84 -21.08 -2.93
N GLN A 189 3.66 -20.83 -1.63
CA GLN A 189 4.46 -21.50 -0.61
C GLN A 189 4.14 -23.00 -0.52
N GLY A 190 2.89 -23.38 -0.71
CA GLY A 190 2.48 -24.77 -0.80
C GLY A 190 3.11 -25.51 -2.00
N CYS A 191 3.15 -24.86 -3.16
CA CYS A 191 3.84 -25.39 -4.35
C CYS A 191 5.34 -25.54 -4.10
N LEU A 192 5.99 -24.53 -3.50
CA LEU A 192 7.41 -24.57 -3.17
C LEU A 192 7.72 -25.69 -2.15
N ALA A 193 6.89 -25.85 -1.12
CA ALA A 193 7.03 -26.93 -0.15
C ALA A 193 6.86 -28.31 -0.80
N LEU A 194 5.82 -28.46 -1.63
CA LEU A 194 5.53 -29.72 -2.35
C LEU A 194 6.67 -30.09 -3.30
N SER A 195 7.13 -29.12 -4.11
CA SER A 195 8.22 -29.38 -5.06
C SER A 195 9.51 -29.75 -4.35
N SER A 196 9.84 -29.11 -3.24
CA SER A 196 10.99 -29.48 -2.41
C SER A 196 10.83 -30.88 -1.77
N ALA A 197 9.63 -31.23 -1.31
CA ALA A 197 9.35 -32.55 -0.75
C ALA A 197 9.45 -33.66 -1.82
N VAL A 198 8.92 -33.41 -3.01
CA VAL A 198 9.02 -34.37 -4.13
C VAL A 198 10.47 -34.50 -4.58
N GLY A 199 11.23 -33.40 -4.67
CA GLY A 199 12.66 -33.44 -4.97
C GLY A 199 13.44 -34.27 -3.95
N ALA A 200 13.16 -34.09 -2.64
CA ALA A 200 13.75 -34.93 -1.58
C ALA A 200 13.44 -36.41 -1.76
N LEU A 201 12.19 -36.74 -2.06
CA LEU A 201 11.76 -38.12 -2.27
C LEU A 201 12.43 -38.76 -3.50
N VAL A 202 12.54 -38.02 -4.60
CA VAL A 202 13.21 -38.51 -5.83
C VAL A 202 14.68 -38.75 -5.59
N MET A 203 15.37 -37.84 -4.89
CA MET A 203 16.77 -38.02 -4.50
C MET A 203 16.96 -39.23 -3.59
N GLU A 204 16.08 -39.46 -2.62
CA GLU A 204 16.11 -40.63 -1.74
C GLU A 204 15.95 -41.94 -2.54
N ILE A 205 15.00 -41.98 -3.50
CA ILE A 205 14.78 -43.15 -4.35
C ILE A 205 15.98 -43.40 -5.26
N ALA A 206 16.55 -42.36 -5.87
CA ALA A 206 17.74 -42.46 -6.70
C ALA A 206 18.91 -43.00 -5.90
N ALA A 207 19.12 -42.44 -4.74
CA ALA A 207 20.12 -42.82 -3.79
C ALA A 207 20.03 -44.29 -3.38
N THR A 208 18.84 -44.75 -3.00
CA THR A 208 18.65 -46.18 -2.62
C THR A 208 18.86 -47.13 -3.78
N ARG A 209 18.71 -46.67 -5.02
CA ARG A 209 19.02 -47.47 -6.22
C ARG A 209 20.53 -47.57 -6.49
N GLU A 210 21.27 -46.44 -6.40
CA GLU A 210 22.73 -46.42 -6.57
C GLU A 210 23.46 -47.13 -5.46
N LEU A 211 23.03 -46.98 -4.19
CA LEU A 211 23.61 -47.70 -3.03
C LEU A 211 23.53 -49.24 -3.13
N ARG A 212 22.58 -49.77 -3.91
CA ARG A 212 22.55 -51.22 -4.16
C ARG A 212 23.71 -51.69 -5.05
N TYR A 213 24.38 -50.77 -5.76
CA TYR A 213 25.51 -51.05 -6.63
C TYR A 213 26.87 -50.67 -6.03
N LEU A 214 26.89 -49.73 -5.06
CA LEU A 214 28.08 -49.19 -4.42
C LEU A 214 28.06 -49.55 -2.92
N ALA A 215 28.86 -50.54 -2.51
CA ALA A 215 28.98 -51.02 -1.14
C ALA A 215 29.86 -50.09 -0.26
N ASP A 216 29.81 -48.77 -0.39
CA ASP A 216 30.72 -47.87 0.28
C ASP A 216 29.98 -46.92 1.26
N ASP A 217 30.34 -46.91 2.54
CA ASP A 217 29.72 -46.12 3.63
C ASP A 217 29.81 -44.60 3.38
N ALA A 218 30.78 -44.14 2.59
CA ALA A 218 30.96 -42.72 2.26
C ALA A 218 29.81 -42.17 1.37
N SER A 219 29.29 -43.01 0.47
CA SER A 219 28.18 -42.63 -0.41
C SER A 219 26.86 -42.48 0.34
N ALA A 220 26.63 -43.32 1.37
CA ALA A 220 25.44 -43.27 2.19
C ALA A 220 25.33 -41.96 3.00
N SER A 221 26.47 -41.45 3.51
CA SER A 221 26.51 -40.21 4.30
C SER A 221 26.20 -38.96 3.42
N VAL A 222 26.70 -38.92 2.19
CA VAL A 222 26.43 -37.82 1.26
C VAL A 222 24.94 -37.73 0.90
N ILE A 223 24.30 -38.88 0.72
CA ILE A 223 22.90 -38.98 0.34
C ILE A 223 21.98 -38.58 1.48
N THR A 224 22.25 -39.07 2.69
CA THR A 224 21.49 -38.70 3.91
C THR A 224 21.56 -37.19 4.15
N ASN A 225 22.73 -36.58 3.96
CA ASN A 225 22.90 -35.14 4.06
C ASN A 225 22.06 -34.40 2.99
N THR A 226 22.05 -34.83 1.74
CA THR A 226 21.31 -34.18 0.66
C THR A 226 19.80 -34.20 0.92
N THR A 227 19.25 -35.31 1.44
CA THR A 227 17.82 -35.42 1.78
C THR A 227 17.44 -34.49 2.91
N GLN A 228 18.29 -34.36 3.95
CA GLN A 228 18.09 -33.43 5.04
C GLN A 228 18.08 -31.97 4.56
N PHE A 229 18.95 -31.60 3.63
CA PHE A 229 18.97 -30.26 3.02
C PHE A 229 17.64 -29.87 2.36
N LEU A 230 16.98 -30.80 1.71
CA LEU A 230 15.70 -30.53 1.04
C LEU A 230 14.52 -30.43 2.02
N LEU A 231 14.63 -30.96 3.24
CA LEU A 231 13.58 -30.89 4.26
C LEU A 231 13.50 -29.49 4.90
N VAL A 232 14.60 -28.72 4.93
CA VAL A 232 14.60 -27.36 5.48
C VAL A 232 13.68 -26.43 4.70
N PRO A 233 13.76 -26.30 3.36
CA PRO A 233 12.80 -25.54 2.58
C PRO A 233 11.34 -25.98 2.78
N VAL A 234 11.09 -27.29 2.91
CA VAL A 234 9.74 -27.82 3.17
C VAL A 234 9.21 -27.27 4.49
N THR A 235 9.96 -27.43 5.59
CA THR A 235 9.52 -26.99 6.92
C THR A 235 9.33 -25.49 7.00
N LEU A 236 10.23 -24.71 6.41
CA LEU A 236 10.17 -23.25 6.43
C LEU A 236 8.98 -22.72 5.61
N ASN A 237 8.73 -23.26 4.41
CA ASN A 237 7.58 -22.86 3.59
C ASN A 237 6.25 -23.26 4.25
N LEU A 238 6.18 -24.42 4.89
CA LEU A 238 5.00 -24.85 5.66
C LEU A 238 4.77 -23.96 6.90
N LEU A 239 5.83 -23.54 7.59
CA LEU A 239 5.72 -22.60 8.70
C LEU A 239 5.12 -21.26 8.26
N LEU A 240 5.58 -20.73 7.12
CA LEU A 240 5.02 -19.50 6.56
C LEU A 240 3.55 -19.69 6.15
N CYS A 241 3.20 -20.83 5.55
CA CYS A 241 1.81 -21.19 5.26
C CYS A 241 0.97 -21.19 6.55
N ALA A 242 1.48 -21.79 7.64
CA ALA A 242 0.77 -21.84 8.93
C ALA A 242 0.53 -20.43 9.50
N VAL A 243 1.53 -19.53 9.46
CA VAL A 243 1.40 -18.13 9.91
C VAL A 243 0.35 -17.39 9.10
N VAL A 244 0.38 -17.51 7.77
CA VAL A 244 -0.57 -16.84 6.88
C VAL A 244 -1.98 -17.43 7.06
N ALA A 245 -2.12 -18.75 7.19
CA ALA A 245 -3.41 -19.42 7.39
C ALA A 245 -4.03 -19.09 8.76
N TRP A 246 -3.22 -19.01 9.83
CA TRP A 246 -3.68 -18.58 11.15
C TRP A 246 -4.27 -17.17 11.10
N SER A 247 -3.67 -16.31 10.30
CA SER A 247 -4.06 -14.91 10.12
C SER A 247 -5.25 -14.70 9.19
N ARG A 248 -5.91 -15.77 8.70
CA ARG A 248 -6.98 -15.70 7.67
C ARG A 248 -8.12 -14.73 7.97
N LYS A 249 -8.43 -14.51 9.26
CA LYS A 249 -9.48 -13.58 9.70
C LYS A 249 -9.16 -12.10 9.38
N ALA A 250 -7.88 -11.76 9.22
CA ALA A 250 -7.45 -10.42 8.87
C ALA A 250 -7.64 -10.09 7.38
N PHE A 251 -7.82 -11.10 6.51
CA PHE A 251 -7.92 -10.93 5.05
C PHE A 251 -9.37 -11.08 4.58
N THR A 252 -10.14 -10.02 4.74
CA THR A 252 -11.58 -10.03 4.49
C THR A 252 -11.96 -9.53 3.09
N LEU A 253 -11.06 -8.81 2.40
CA LEU A 253 -11.33 -8.20 1.11
C LEU A 253 -11.45 -9.23 -0.01
N ARG A 254 -12.66 -9.40 -0.52
CA ARG A 254 -12.95 -10.26 -1.67
C ARG A 254 -12.81 -9.46 -2.97
N SER A 255 -12.28 -10.10 -4.01
CA SER A 255 -12.35 -9.59 -5.38
C SER A 255 -13.78 -9.66 -5.90
N ARG A 256 -14.13 -8.83 -6.89
CA ARG A 256 -15.45 -8.89 -7.56
C ARG A 256 -15.75 -10.31 -8.04
N PRO A 257 -17.01 -10.77 -7.97
CA PRO A 257 -17.43 -12.01 -8.63
C PRO A 257 -17.01 -11.98 -10.11
N GLY A 258 -16.41 -13.06 -10.58
CA GLY A 258 -15.93 -13.16 -11.97
C GLY A 258 -14.50 -12.63 -12.22
N THR A 259 -13.95 -11.78 -11.36
CA THR A 259 -12.57 -11.25 -11.58
C THR A 259 -11.52 -12.36 -11.64
N VAL A 260 -11.66 -13.38 -10.78
CA VAL A 260 -10.71 -14.51 -10.75
C VAL A 260 -10.84 -15.35 -12.03
N ARG A 261 -12.05 -15.59 -12.52
CA ARG A 261 -12.27 -16.30 -13.79
C ARG A 261 -11.72 -15.51 -14.98
N ALA A 262 -11.98 -14.21 -15.03
CA ALA A 262 -11.47 -13.34 -16.08
C ALA A 262 -9.93 -13.23 -16.03
N LEU A 263 -9.36 -13.20 -14.83
CA LEU A 263 -7.90 -13.26 -14.63
C LEU A 263 -7.33 -14.57 -15.14
N ALA A 264 -7.92 -15.71 -14.75
CA ALA A 264 -7.48 -17.03 -15.18
C ALA A 264 -7.58 -17.20 -16.72
N ALA A 265 -8.68 -16.73 -17.31
CA ALA A 265 -8.84 -16.78 -18.76
C ALA A 265 -7.79 -15.94 -19.51
N ARG A 266 -7.57 -14.69 -19.06
CA ARG A 266 -6.53 -13.80 -19.64
C ARG A 266 -5.13 -14.39 -19.47
N TRP A 267 -4.85 -14.93 -18.29
CA TRP A 267 -3.57 -15.59 -18.01
C TRP A 267 -3.37 -16.81 -18.91
N ALA A 268 -4.38 -17.68 -19.03
CA ALA A 268 -4.30 -18.86 -19.91
C ALA A 268 -4.10 -18.47 -21.38
N THR A 269 -4.85 -17.49 -21.90
CA THR A 269 -4.68 -16.99 -23.27
C THR A 269 -3.27 -16.44 -23.49
N MET A 270 -2.79 -15.63 -22.55
CA MET A 270 -1.43 -15.07 -22.59
C MET A 270 -0.37 -16.17 -22.59
N MET A 271 -0.51 -17.18 -21.71
CA MET A 271 0.43 -18.31 -21.65
C MET A 271 0.45 -19.10 -22.97
N CYS A 272 -0.71 -19.37 -23.58
CA CYS A 272 -0.80 -20.03 -24.88
C CYS A 272 -0.11 -19.21 -25.99
N VAL A 273 -0.31 -17.90 -26.02
CA VAL A 273 0.32 -17.02 -27.02
C VAL A 273 1.84 -17.01 -26.86
N VAL A 274 2.34 -16.83 -25.63
CA VAL A 274 3.80 -16.81 -25.38
C VAL A 274 4.42 -18.17 -25.64
N ALA A 275 3.75 -19.28 -25.31
CA ALA A 275 4.20 -20.61 -25.62
C ALA A 275 4.29 -20.86 -27.16
N ALA A 276 3.28 -20.40 -27.90
CA ALA A 276 3.29 -20.49 -29.36
C ALA A 276 4.46 -19.69 -29.98
N ILE A 277 4.73 -18.48 -29.45
CA ILE A 277 5.89 -17.68 -29.86
C ILE A 277 7.20 -18.40 -29.52
N SER A 278 7.31 -18.96 -28.31
CA SER A 278 8.48 -19.75 -27.90
C SER A 278 8.75 -20.92 -28.81
N ILE A 279 7.72 -21.70 -29.14
CA ILE A 279 7.83 -22.83 -30.07
C ILE A 279 8.25 -22.34 -31.46
N GLY A 280 7.63 -21.27 -31.97
CA GLY A 280 7.98 -20.73 -33.30
C GLY A 280 9.43 -20.26 -33.37
N LEU A 281 9.91 -19.52 -32.37
CA LEU A 281 11.30 -19.08 -32.29
C LEU A 281 12.28 -20.26 -32.09
N GLY A 282 11.89 -21.24 -31.26
CA GLY A 282 12.69 -22.43 -31.02
C GLY A 282 12.85 -23.29 -32.26
N MET A 283 11.80 -23.41 -33.06
CA MET A 283 11.88 -24.11 -34.35
C MET A 283 12.76 -23.38 -35.38
N LEU A 284 12.75 -22.04 -35.37
CA LEU A 284 13.65 -21.23 -36.20
C LEU A 284 15.12 -21.39 -35.79
N ALA A 285 15.38 -21.70 -34.52
CA ALA A 285 16.70 -21.89 -33.94
C ALA A 285 17.06 -23.39 -33.79
N SER A 286 16.34 -24.30 -34.43
CA SER A 286 16.45 -25.77 -34.22
C SER A 286 17.87 -26.30 -34.26
N ASP A 287 18.71 -25.75 -35.15
CA ASP A 287 20.10 -26.18 -35.36
C ASP A 287 21.09 -25.58 -34.34
N SER A 288 20.58 -24.80 -33.38
CA SER A 288 21.37 -24.08 -32.35
C SER A 288 21.23 -24.70 -30.96
N TYR A 289 20.74 -25.92 -30.85
CA TYR A 289 20.62 -26.66 -29.60
C TYR A 289 21.48 -27.92 -29.62
N LEU A 290 22.06 -28.23 -28.44
CA LEU A 290 22.72 -29.51 -28.19
C LEU A 290 21.79 -30.38 -27.32
N PRO A 291 21.65 -31.69 -27.62
CA PRO A 291 20.93 -32.59 -26.71
C PRO A 291 21.75 -32.80 -25.46
N LEU A 292 21.11 -32.69 -24.30
CA LEU A 292 21.77 -32.84 -22.98
C LEU A 292 22.08 -34.30 -22.63
N VAL A 293 21.40 -35.24 -23.25
CA VAL A 293 21.63 -36.69 -23.06
C VAL A 293 22.71 -37.13 -24.06
N LEU A 294 23.95 -36.83 -23.71
CA LEU A 294 25.11 -37.43 -24.36
C LEU A 294 25.52 -38.68 -23.60
N ASP A 295 24.93 -39.82 -23.95
CA ASP A 295 25.51 -41.11 -23.56
C ASP A 295 26.80 -41.32 -24.39
N GLN A 296 27.87 -41.72 -23.71
CA GLN A 296 29.28 -41.59 -24.07
C GLN A 296 29.77 -42.34 -25.32
N ALA A 297 28.94 -42.72 -26.24
CA ALA A 297 29.38 -43.51 -27.36
C ALA A 297 28.98 -42.89 -28.67
N ILE A 298 29.59 -41.71 -29.08
CA ILE A 298 29.29 -41.36 -30.45
C ILE A 298 30.27 -40.41 -31.13
N ALA A 299 30.91 -40.97 -32.11
CA ALA A 299 31.62 -40.28 -33.17
C ALA A 299 30.75 -39.97 -34.43
N ASP A 300 29.51 -40.48 -34.53
CA ASP A 300 28.70 -40.47 -35.76
C ASP A 300 27.22 -40.06 -35.53
N ILE A 301 26.89 -39.10 -34.68
CA ILE A 301 25.49 -38.66 -34.56
C ILE A 301 25.24 -37.36 -35.29
N GLU A 302 24.31 -37.42 -36.25
CA GLU A 302 23.56 -36.26 -36.71
C GLU A 302 22.90 -35.57 -35.50
N ILE A 303 23.23 -34.30 -35.28
CA ILE A 303 22.62 -33.50 -34.22
C ILE A 303 21.11 -33.47 -34.48
N PRO A 304 20.28 -34.10 -33.63
CA PRO A 304 18.84 -34.11 -33.87
C PRO A 304 18.29 -32.70 -33.76
N HIS A 305 17.52 -32.25 -34.73
CA HIS A 305 16.80 -30.99 -34.68
C HIS A 305 15.90 -30.93 -33.45
N ALA A 306 15.85 -29.78 -32.80
CA ALA A 306 15.00 -29.59 -31.63
C ALA A 306 13.53 -29.85 -32.00
N SER A 307 12.89 -30.77 -31.28
CA SER A 307 11.47 -31.06 -31.50
C SER A 307 10.56 -30.03 -30.82
N VAL A 308 9.36 -29.83 -31.37
CA VAL A 308 8.32 -28.99 -30.76
C VAL A 308 8.06 -29.40 -29.31
N LEU A 309 8.07 -30.72 -29.03
CA LEU A 309 7.82 -31.24 -27.70
C LEU A 309 8.96 -30.89 -26.71
N ALA A 310 10.22 -30.96 -27.15
CA ALA A 310 11.37 -30.60 -26.35
C ALA A 310 11.39 -29.10 -26.02
N ILE A 311 11.10 -28.24 -27.00
CA ILE A 311 11.01 -26.79 -26.78
C ILE A 311 9.88 -26.45 -25.79
N LEU A 312 8.69 -27.07 -25.97
CA LEU A 312 7.57 -26.87 -25.08
C LEU A 312 7.87 -27.38 -23.66
N HIS A 313 8.51 -28.54 -23.54
CA HIS A 313 8.93 -29.11 -22.27
C HIS A 313 9.86 -28.15 -21.52
N ASP A 314 10.91 -27.67 -22.18
CA ASP A 314 11.88 -26.78 -21.55
C ASP A 314 11.30 -25.40 -21.24
N TYR A 315 10.40 -24.89 -22.09
CA TYR A 315 9.62 -23.69 -21.79
C TYR A 315 8.77 -23.86 -20.52
N LEU A 316 8.07 -24.98 -20.37
CA LEU A 316 7.25 -25.25 -19.19
C LEU A 316 8.11 -25.44 -17.93
N LEU A 317 9.26 -26.11 -18.05
CA LEU A 317 10.21 -26.26 -16.96
C LEU A 317 10.73 -24.91 -16.46
N ALA A 318 11.02 -23.97 -17.36
CA ALA A 318 11.48 -22.63 -17.00
C ALA A 318 10.42 -21.80 -16.25
N LEU A 319 9.15 -22.19 -16.29
CA LEU A 319 8.07 -21.58 -15.53
C LEU A 319 7.92 -22.17 -14.11
N LEU A 320 8.49 -23.35 -13.86
CA LEU A 320 8.36 -24.06 -12.59
C LEU A 320 9.47 -23.68 -11.62
N PRO A 321 9.24 -23.83 -10.31
CA PRO A 321 10.29 -23.69 -9.31
C PRO A 321 11.41 -24.72 -9.54
N THR A 322 12.63 -24.38 -9.21
CA THR A 322 13.83 -25.16 -9.46
C THR A 322 13.86 -26.52 -8.80
N SER A 323 13.22 -26.66 -7.65
CA SER A 323 13.09 -27.96 -7.00
C SER A 323 12.32 -28.99 -7.84
N THR A 324 11.54 -28.56 -8.82
CA THR A 324 10.88 -29.44 -9.80
C THR A 324 11.81 -29.80 -10.97
N VAL A 325 12.78 -28.94 -11.28
CA VAL A 325 13.73 -29.19 -12.38
C VAL A 325 14.71 -30.32 -12.05
N SER A 326 15.01 -30.54 -10.77
CA SER A 326 15.79 -31.71 -10.36
C SER A 326 15.11 -33.06 -10.64
N ILE A 327 13.80 -33.05 -10.93
CA ILE A 327 13.02 -34.24 -11.26
C ILE A 327 12.89 -34.42 -12.79
N PHE A 328 12.81 -33.31 -13.50
CA PHE A 328 12.62 -33.26 -14.94
C PHE A 328 13.83 -32.57 -15.56
N GLU A 329 14.74 -33.34 -16.11
CA GLU A 329 15.91 -32.79 -16.81
C GLU A 329 15.49 -32.04 -18.07
N PRO A 330 16.07 -30.86 -18.36
CA PRO A 330 15.82 -30.17 -19.60
C PRO A 330 16.36 -31.02 -20.78
N SER A 331 15.69 -30.84 -21.92
CA SER A 331 15.98 -31.61 -23.10
C SER A 331 17.03 -30.96 -24.03
N LEU A 332 17.19 -29.63 -23.93
CA LEU A 332 17.94 -28.82 -24.88
C LEU A 332 18.92 -27.88 -24.18
N GLU A 333 20.16 -27.83 -24.65
CA GLU A 333 21.15 -26.84 -24.24
C GLU A 333 21.34 -25.80 -25.35
N PRO A 334 20.97 -24.52 -25.15
CA PRO A 334 21.16 -23.46 -26.12
C PRO A 334 22.64 -23.06 -26.17
N PHE A 335 23.26 -23.08 -27.36
CA PHE A 335 24.65 -22.65 -27.55
C PHE A 335 24.79 -21.31 -28.30
N THR A 336 23.68 -20.73 -28.77
CA THR A 336 23.64 -19.39 -29.37
C THR A 336 22.67 -18.49 -28.63
N LEU A 337 22.86 -17.16 -28.75
CA LEU A 337 21.93 -16.17 -28.20
C LEU A 337 20.51 -16.32 -28.78
N LEU A 338 20.39 -16.72 -30.04
CA LEU A 338 19.10 -16.97 -30.68
C LEU A 338 18.36 -18.14 -30.02
N ALA A 339 19.09 -19.20 -29.66
CA ALA A 339 18.55 -20.38 -28.98
C ALA A 339 18.18 -20.10 -27.50
N GLU A 340 18.79 -19.11 -26.87
CA GLU A 340 18.38 -18.69 -25.53
C GLU A 340 16.99 -18.01 -25.49
N VAL A 341 16.57 -17.36 -26.60
CA VAL A 341 15.31 -16.59 -26.62
C VAL A 341 14.10 -17.46 -26.25
N PRO A 342 13.83 -18.62 -26.85
CA PRO A 342 12.67 -19.44 -26.54
C PRO A 342 12.72 -20.11 -25.16
N VAL A 343 13.90 -20.41 -24.62
CA VAL A 343 14.05 -21.16 -23.34
C VAL A 343 14.28 -20.27 -22.12
N VAL A 344 14.73 -19.03 -22.30
CA VAL A 344 15.05 -18.11 -21.22
C VAL A 344 14.21 -16.83 -21.30
N TRP A 345 14.23 -16.15 -22.43
CA TRP A 345 13.61 -14.82 -22.55
C TRP A 345 12.09 -14.88 -22.70
N THR A 346 11.54 -15.88 -23.42
CA THR A 346 10.08 -16.01 -23.53
C THR A 346 9.43 -16.42 -22.20
N PRO A 347 9.98 -17.36 -21.39
CA PRO A 347 9.50 -17.59 -20.03
C PRO A 347 9.60 -16.35 -19.13
N LEU A 348 10.67 -15.56 -19.26
CA LEU A 348 10.83 -14.31 -18.52
C LEU A 348 9.71 -13.31 -18.85
N VAL A 349 9.37 -13.16 -20.13
CA VAL A 349 8.24 -12.33 -20.58
C VAL A 349 6.91 -12.86 -20.02
N ALA A 350 6.69 -14.18 -20.06
CA ALA A 350 5.51 -14.80 -19.48
C ALA A 350 5.37 -14.52 -17.98
N TRP A 351 6.47 -14.60 -17.23
CA TRP A 351 6.53 -14.24 -15.82
C TRP A 351 6.23 -12.75 -15.58
N ALA A 352 6.89 -11.85 -16.34
CA ALA A 352 6.69 -10.41 -16.22
C ALA A 352 5.24 -10.00 -16.48
N LEU A 353 4.62 -10.56 -17.53
CA LEU A 353 3.21 -10.32 -17.83
C LEU A 353 2.29 -10.92 -16.76
N SER A 354 2.61 -12.09 -16.21
CA SER A 354 1.87 -12.70 -15.10
C SER A 354 1.94 -11.83 -13.84
N LEU A 355 3.11 -11.30 -13.50
CA LEU A 355 3.30 -10.36 -12.40
C LEU A 355 2.49 -9.08 -12.60
N ALA A 356 2.54 -8.49 -13.79
CA ALA A 356 1.77 -7.30 -14.14
C ALA A 356 0.26 -7.55 -14.00
N LEU A 357 -0.21 -8.70 -14.44
CA LEU A 357 -1.62 -9.09 -14.36
C LEU A 357 -2.08 -9.28 -12.90
N VAL A 358 -1.28 -9.95 -12.06
CA VAL A 358 -1.54 -10.11 -10.62
C VAL A 358 -1.49 -8.75 -9.92
N ALA A 359 -0.46 -7.95 -10.17
CA ALA A 359 -0.32 -6.62 -9.58
C ALA A 359 -1.52 -5.72 -9.92
N ARG A 360 -1.96 -5.72 -11.19
CA ARG A 360 -3.15 -4.98 -11.62
C ARG A 360 -4.40 -5.39 -10.85
N THR A 361 -4.60 -6.69 -10.60
CA THR A 361 -5.76 -7.17 -9.84
C THR A 361 -5.70 -6.77 -8.36
N LEU A 362 -4.50 -6.66 -7.80
CA LEU A 362 -4.30 -6.24 -6.41
C LEU A 362 -4.39 -4.71 -6.22
N VAL A 363 -4.06 -3.94 -7.25
CA VAL A 363 -4.18 -2.47 -7.22
C VAL A 363 -5.61 -2.02 -7.48
N THR A 364 -6.37 -2.72 -8.32
CA THR A 364 -7.77 -2.37 -8.63
C THR A 364 -8.60 -2.33 -7.34
N PRO A 365 -9.36 -1.24 -7.08
CA PRO A 365 -10.15 -1.13 -5.85
C PRO A 365 -11.11 -2.32 -5.69
N ALA A 366 -11.22 -2.84 -4.47
CA ALA A 366 -12.29 -3.79 -4.15
C ALA A 366 -13.63 -3.09 -4.37
N HIS A 367 -14.66 -3.81 -4.82
CA HIS A 367 -15.99 -3.24 -4.93
C HIS A 367 -16.51 -3.04 -3.51
N THR A 368 -16.44 -1.83 -3.04
CA THR A 368 -17.24 -1.35 -1.93
C THR A 368 -18.60 -0.94 -2.50
N ARG A 369 -19.66 -1.27 -1.82
CA ARG A 369 -20.99 -0.76 -2.14
C ARG A 369 -20.88 0.76 -2.11
N GLN A 370 -20.75 1.39 -3.27
CA GLN A 370 -20.75 2.85 -3.39
C GLN A 370 -22.17 3.30 -3.02
N GLY A 371 -22.28 4.16 -2.02
CA GLY A 371 -23.50 4.87 -1.75
C GLY A 371 -23.88 5.71 -2.98
N SER A 372 -25.15 5.99 -3.15
CA SER A 372 -25.62 6.89 -4.19
C SER A 372 -25.17 8.31 -3.86
N ALA A 373 -24.50 8.97 -4.80
CA ALA A 373 -24.16 10.40 -4.65
C ALA A 373 -25.44 11.26 -4.47
N SER A 374 -26.53 10.89 -5.13
CA SER A 374 -27.83 11.55 -4.96
C SER A 374 -28.34 11.43 -3.53
N ARG A 375 -28.18 10.25 -2.89
CA ARG A 375 -28.59 10.08 -1.50
C ARG A 375 -27.76 10.93 -0.55
N LEU A 376 -26.46 11.07 -0.79
CA LEU A 376 -25.61 11.97 0.00
C LEU A 376 -26.08 13.43 -0.12
N VAL A 377 -26.41 13.88 -1.32
CA VAL A 377 -26.95 15.25 -1.56
C VAL A 377 -28.24 15.46 -0.78
N GLU A 378 -29.14 14.48 -0.76
CA GLU A 378 -30.38 14.56 0.03
C GLU A 378 -30.07 14.70 1.54
N LEU A 379 -29.12 13.91 2.06
CA LEU A 379 -28.71 14.00 3.46
C LEU A 379 -28.08 15.35 3.79
N ILE A 380 -27.23 15.90 2.90
CA ILE A 380 -26.66 17.24 3.07
C ILE A 380 -27.77 18.30 3.10
N ARG A 381 -28.71 18.24 2.18
CA ARG A 381 -29.86 19.17 2.14
C ARG A 381 -30.73 19.06 3.39
N ALA A 382 -30.87 17.87 3.93
CA ALA A 382 -31.59 17.69 5.20
C ALA A 382 -30.88 18.35 6.39
N GLY A 383 -29.60 18.74 6.26
CA GLY A 383 -28.90 19.54 7.27
C GLY A 383 -27.85 18.79 8.06
N GLY A 384 -27.03 17.95 7.40
CA GLY A 384 -25.87 17.30 8.04
C GLY A 384 -24.55 17.74 7.39
N GLY A 385 -23.44 17.54 8.11
CA GLY A 385 -22.07 17.68 7.59
C GLY A 385 -21.40 19.06 7.74
N GLY A 386 -22.04 20.00 8.41
CA GLY A 386 -21.45 21.32 8.71
C GLY A 386 -21.36 22.27 7.51
N THR A 387 -20.59 23.33 7.67
CA THR A 387 -20.41 24.40 6.69
C THR A 387 -19.70 23.96 5.41
N LEU A 388 -18.84 22.94 5.50
CA LEU A 388 -18.06 22.42 4.39
C LEU A 388 -18.75 21.25 3.63
N ALA A 389 -19.97 20.88 4.04
CA ALA A 389 -20.65 19.67 3.58
C ALA A 389 -20.79 19.57 2.05
N TRP A 390 -20.99 20.70 1.35
CA TRP A 390 -21.15 20.70 -0.10
C TRP A 390 -19.91 20.18 -0.86
N MET A 391 -18.71 20.33 -0.29
CA MET A 391 -17.47 19.78 -0.87
C MET A 391 -17.50 18.25 -1.03
N MET A 392 -18.37 17.54 -0.31
CA MET A 392 -18.53 16.08 -0.44
C MET A 392 -19.09 15.69 -1.81
N THR A 393 -19.80 16.57 -2.48
CA THR A 393 -20.45 16.32 -3.78
C THR A 393 -19.47 16.34 -4.95
N TRP A 394 -18.26 16.84 -4.74
CA TRP A 394 -17.27 17.08 -5.78
C TRP A 394 -16.80 15.79 -6.45
N LYS A 395 -16.48 15.90 -7.72
CA LYS A 395 -16.00 14.82 -8.56
C LYS A 395 -14.73 14.17 -7.98
N GLY A 396 -14.69 12.84 -8.02
CA GLY A 396 -13.56 12.04 -7.52
C GLY A 396 -13.74 11.57 -6.08
N ASN A 397 -14.74 12.06 -5.36
CA ASN A 397 -15.11 11.52 -4.07
C ASN A 397 -15.91 10.21 -4.24
N SER A 398 -15.60 9.24 -3.39
CA SER A 398 -16.39 8.03 -3.19
C SER A 398 -17.35 8.25 -2.03
N VAL A 399 -18.52 7.65 -2.08
CA VAL A 399 -19.56 7.85 -1.07
C VAL A 399 -19.82 6.53 -0.36
N TRP A 400 -19.82 6.57 0.97
CA TRP A 400 -20.35 5.53 1.82
C TRP A 400 -21.66 6.03 2.44
N ILE A 401 -22.71 5.21 2.38
CA ILE A 401 -23.97 5.47 3.05
C ILE A 401 -24.20 4.32 4.03
N ARG A 402 -24.61 4.66 5.24
CA ARG A 402 -24.99 3.71 6.30
C ARG A 402 -26.20 2.87 5.87
N GLU A 403 -26.36 1.69 6.43
CA GLU A 403 -27.42 0.76 6.01
C GLU A 403 -28.85 1.28 6.27
N ASP A 404 -29.01 2.18 7.23
CA ASP A 404 -30.30 2.83 7.55
C ASP A 404 -30.63 4.05 6.69
N ASP A 405 -29.75 4.40 5.74
CA ASP A 405 -29.83 5.58 4.87
C ASP A 405 -29.88 6.94 5.61
N ARG A 406 -29.48 6.99 6.89
CA ARG A 406 -29.50 8.21 7.72
C ARG A 406 -28.15 8.87 7.93
N ALA A 407 -27.09 8.25 7.48
CA ALA A 407 -25.74 8.80 7.57
C ALA A 407 -24.94 8.53 6.31
N GLY A 408 -24.03 9.44 5.98
CA GLY A 408 -23.15 9.32 4.83
C GLY A 408 -21.80 9.97 5.06
N VAL A 409 -20.78 9.46 4.37
CA VAL A 409 -19.43 9.99 4.38
C VAL A 409 -18.88 10.02 2.95
N ALA A 410 -18.37 11.16 2.53
CA ALA A 410 -17.56 11.26 1.33
C ALA A 410 -16.08 11.08 1.65
N TYR A 411 -15.38 10.28 0.85
CA TYR A 411 -13.97 10.00 1.06
C TYR A 411 -13.23 9.79 -0.27
N ARG A 412 -11.92 10.05 -0.28
CA ARG A 412 -11.02 9.69 -1.39
C ARG A 412 -10.15 8.52 -0.99
N PRO A 413 -10.21 7.39 -1.72
CA PRO A 413 -9.29 6.30 -1.50
C PRO A 413 -7.93 6.62 -2.15
N GLY A 414 -6.87 6.65 -1.35
CA GLY A 414 -5.51 6.91 -1.83
C GLY A 414 -4.45 6.38 -0.87
N GLY A 415 -3.35 5.85 -1.38
CA GLY A 415 -2.23 5.39 -0.56
C GLY A 415 -2.57 4.32 0.50
N GLY A 416 -3.72 3.65 0.40
CA GLY A 416 -4.22 2.72 1.43
C GLY A 416 -5.07 3.40 2.51
N THR A 417 -5.42 4.66 2.32
CA THR A 417 -6.22 5.47 3.26
C THR A 417 -7.57 5.83 2.64
N ALA A 418 -8.63 5.84 3.44
CA ALA A 418 -9.91 6.46 3.14
C ALA A 418 -9.91 7.85 3.81
N LEU A 419 -9.52 8.87 3.06
CA LEU A 419 -9.45 10.24 3.56
C LEU A 419 -10.81 10.90 3.36
N THR A 420 -11.48 11.31 4.47
CA THR A 420 -12.77 12.02 4.37
C THR A 420 -12.56 13.47 3.94
N VAL A 421 -13.62 14.09 3.45
CA VAL A 421 -13.56 15.48 2.98
C VAL A 421 -13.85 16.48 4.09
N THR A 422 -14.80 16.14 4.97
CA THR A 422 -15.27 16.96 6.10
C THR A 422 -16.03 16.06 7.08
N ASP A 423 -16.88 16.65 7.94
CA ASP A 423 -17.72 15.93 8.89
C ASP A 423 -18.60 14.86 8.21
N PRO A 424 -18.87 13.73 8.86
CA PRO A 424 -19.90 12.82 8.41
C PRO A 424 -21.28 13.50 8.44
N VAL A 425 -22.08 13.23 7.42
CA VAL A 425 -23.47 13.68 7.36
C VAL A 425 -24.32 12.74 8.19
N CYS A 426 -24.68 13.13 9.40
CA CYS A 426 -25.50 12.34 10.30
C CYS A 426 -26.13 13.22 11.38
N PRO A 427 -27.17 12.74 12.11
CA PRO A 427 -27.65 13.40 13.32
C PRO A 427 -26.53 13.53 14.36
N SER A 428 -26.49 14.62 15.11
CA SER A 428 -25.44 14.91 16.11
C SER A 428 -25.30 13.81 17.16
N SER A 429 -26.41 13.18 17.56
CA SER A 429 -26.41 12.04 18.50
C SER A 429 -25.80 10.75 17.95
N GLN A 430 -25.49 10.69 16.66
CA GLN A 430 -25.02 9.49 15.98
C GLN A 430 -23.59 9.64 15.41
N ILE A 431 -22.88 10.71 15.77
CA ILE A 431 -21.53 10.98 15.25
C ILE A 431 -20.59 9.82 15.59
N SER A 432 -20.48 9.41 16.84
CA SER A 432 -19.59 8.32 17.29
C SER A 432 -19.90 7.01 16.58
N ALA A 433 -21.17 6.61 16.52
CA ALA A 433 -21.61 5.41 15.82
C ALA A 433 -21.27 5.46 14.30
N THR A 434 -21.45 6.62 13.67
CA THR A 434 -21.14 6.82 12.26
C THR A 434 -19.64 6.72 11.98
N ILE A 435 -18.80 7.28 12.87
CA ILE A 435 -17.33 7.17 12.77
C ILE A 435 -16.89 5.70 12.89
N GLU A 436 -17.43 4.96 13.86
CA GLU A 436 -17.10 3.54 14.08
C GLU A 436 -17.52 2.68 12.88
N GLU A 437 -18.75 2.84 12.39
CA GLU A 437 -19.25 2.08 11.25
C GLU A 437 -18.51 2.40 9.95
N PHE A 438 -18.15 3.68 9.73
CA PHE A 438 -17.30 4.08 8.60
C PHE A 438 -15.88 3.52 8.73
N ALA A 439 -15.31 3.53 9.94
CA ALA A 439 -13.99 2.95 10.20
C ALA A 439 -13.97 1.45 9.93
N ASP A 440 -15.01 0.75 10.35
CA ASP A 440 -15.23 -0.66 10.05
C ASP A 440 -15.37 -0.93 8.55
N PHE A 441 -16.15 -0.12 7.86
CA PHE A 441 -16.28 -0.18 6.40
C PHE A 441 -14.93 0.05 5.70
N ALA A 442 -14.20 1.11 6.07
CA ALA A 442 -12.87 1.41 5.51
C ALA A 442 -11.90 0.25 5.77
N SER A 443 -11.86 -0.27 7.01
CA SER A 443 -11.02 -1.40 7.39
C SER A 443 -11.37 -2.67 6.60
N ARG A 444 -12.65 -2.99 6.45
CA ARG A 444 -13.12 -4.08 5.59
C ARG A 444 -12.77 -3.85 4.12
N SER A 445 -12.69 -2.60 3.70
CA SER A 445 -12.26 -2.18 2.35
C SER A 445 -10.73 -2.14 2.18
N GLY A 446 -9.95 -2.49 3.22
CA GLY A 446 -8.49 -2.47 3.20
C GLY A 446 -7.89 -1.07 3.22
N LEU A 447 -8.67 -0.10 3.67
CA LEU A 447 -8.28 1.28 3.81
C LEU A 447 -8.17 1.62 5.29
N THR A 448 -7.21 2.46 5.63
CA THR A 448 -7.13 3.09 6.96
C THR A 448 -8.02 4.32 6.95
N PRO A 449 -9.02 4.43 7.83
CA PRO A 449 -9.84 5.64 7.90
C PRO A 449 -9.01 6.81 8.41
N ALA A 450 -9.16 7.96 7.78
CA ALA A 450 -8.61 9.23 8.23
C ALA A 450 -9.66 10.33 8.02
N LEU A 451 -10.06 10.97 9.11
CA LEU A 451 -10.97 12.11 9.07
C LEU A 451 -10.14 13.37 8.83
N TYR A 452 -10.53 14.17 7.84
CA TYR A 452 -9.84 15.40 7.49
C TYR A 452 -10.81 16.57 7.44
N SER A 453 -10.39 17.72 7.95
CA SER A 453 -11.18 18.96 7.97
C SER A 453 -12.52 18.80 8.70
N VAL A 454 -12.48 18.16 9.88
CA VAL A 454 -13.65 17.93 10.72
C VAL A 454 -13.72 18.97 11.83
N HIS A 455 -14.95 19.30 12.24
CA HIS A 455 -15.21 20.25 13.31
C HIS A 455 -15.13 19.58 14.70
N GLU A 456 -15.08 20.40 15.76
CA GLU A 456 -14.87 19.94 17.13
C GLU A 456 -15.85 18.83 17.60
N PRO A 457 -17.16 18.84 17.28
CA PRO A 457 -18.04 17.74 17.67
C PRO A 457 -17.59 16.37 17.16
N VAL A 458 -17.08 16.32 15.93
CA VAL A 458 -16.56 15.09 15.31
C VAL A 458 -15.17 14.77 15.83
N ALA A 459 -14.33 15.78 15.99
CA ALA A 459 -13.00 15.65 16.58
C ALA A 459 -13.07 15.13 18.03
N GLY A 460 -14.00 15.67 18.84
CA GLY A 460 -14.28 15.20 20.19
C GLY A 460 -14.71 13.75 20.25
N ALA A 461 -15.69 13.37 19.42
CA ALA A 461 -16.14 11.99 19.31
C ALA A 461 -15.01 11.03 18.86
N ALA A 462 -14.18 11.44 17.89
CA ALA A 462 -13.03 10.66 17.47
C ALA A 462 -12.00 10.49 18.59
N ARG A 463 -11.78 11.52 19.41
CA ARG A 463 -10.89 11.49 20.58
C ARG A 463 -11.40 10.52 21.66
N GLU A 464 -12.70 10.51 21.92
CA GLU A 464 -13.34 9.55 22.83
C GLU A 464 -13.21 8.10 22.33
N LEU A 465 -13.22 7.89 21.01
CA LEU A 465 -12.97 6.60 20.38
C LEU A 465 -11.47 6.20 20.35
N GLY A 466 -10.58 6.99 20.96
CA GLY A 466 -9.15 6.72 21.06
C GLY A 466 -8.36 7.05 19.78
N TRP A 467 -8.89 7.91 18.90
CA TRP A 467 -8.17 8.36 17.71
C TRP A 467 -7.21 9.51 18.06
N THR A 468 -6.11 9.59 17.33
CA THR A 468 -5.23 10.77 17.40
C THR A 468 -5.88 11.91 16.64
N VAL A 469 -6.09 13.02 17.30
CA VAL A 469 -6.69 14.25 16.73
C VAL A 469 -5.67 15.36 16.79
N MET A 470 -5.54 16.11 15.70
CA MET A 470 -4.68 17.30 15.62
C MET A 470 -5.41 18.42 14.89
N GLN A 471 -5.25 19.65 15.35
CA GLN A 471 -5.76 20.83 14.66
C GLN A 471 -4.91 21.11 13.42
N VAL A 472 -5.57 21.25 12.26
CA VAL A 472 -4.91 21.52 10.96
C VAL A 472 -5.29 22.87 10.37
N ALA A 473 -6.38 23.46 10.83
CA ALA A 473 -6.89 24.75 10.35
C ALA A 473 -7.82 25.39 11.38
N GLU A 474 -8.12 26.66 11.19
CA GLU A 474 -9.22 27.37 11.83
C GLU A 474 -10.22 27.82 10.79
N GLU A 475 -11.50 27.66 11.06
CA GLU A 475 -12.59 28.17 10.24
C GLU A 475 -13.09 29.49 10.79
N SER A 476 -13.16 30.52 9.93
CA SER A 476 -13.71 31.82 10.32
C SER A 476 -15.19 31.90 9.94
N LEU A 477 -16.05 32.01 10.93
CA LEU A 477 -17.50 32.14 10.76
C LEU A 477 -17.94 33.59 11.06
N LEU A 478 -18.81 34.12 10.21
CA LEU A 478 -19.49 35.40 10.42
C LEU A 478 -20.96 35.14 10.74
N ASP A 479 -21.40 35.51 11.91
CA ASP A 479 -22.83 35.57 12.27
C ASP A 479 -23.46 36.73 11.52
N LEU A 480 -24.42 36.45 10.67
CA LEU A 480 -25.05 37.47 9.82
C LEU A 480 -26.14 38.28 10.52
N PRO A 481 -26.98 37.68 11.38
CA PRO A 481 -27.99 38.47 12.11
C PRO A 481 -27.36 39.61 12.91
N GLY A 482 -27.73 40.85 12.57
CA GLY A 482 -27.19 42.04 13.26
C GLY A 482 -25.79 42.47 12.85
N LEU A 483 -25.17 41.81 11.85
CA LEU A 483 -23.85 42.19 11.33
C LEU A 483 -23.83 43.62 10.87
N ALA A 484 -22.89 44.40 11.36
CA ALA A 484 -22.63 45.75 10.91
C ALA A 484 -21.12 46.02 10.94
N PHE A 485 -20.59 46.45 9.79
CA PHE A 485 -19.16 46.77 9.68
C PHE A 485 -18.85 48.13 10.34
N LYS A 486 -19.05 48.23 11.68
CA LYS A 486 -18.79 49.42 12.48
C LYS A 486 -17.56 49.24 13.37
N GLY A 487 -16.96 50.37 13.77
CA GLY A 487 -15.79 50.34 14.67
C GLY A 487 -14.45 50.17 13.94
N LYS A 488 -13.36 50.19 14.74
CA LYS A 488 -11.97 50.18 14.23
C LYS A 488 -11.63 48.85 13.53
N ALA A 489 -12.12 47.74 14.04
CA ALA A 489 -11.85 46.41 13.52
C ALA A 489 -12.28 46.23 12.06
N TYR A 490 -13.32 46.93 11.62
CA TYR A 490 -13.80 46.83 10.23
C TYR A 490 -13.39 48.02 9.36
N GLN A 491 -12.32 48.73 9.69
CA GLN A 491 -11.87 49.91 8.95
C GLN A 491 -11.48 49.57 7.52
N ASP A 492 -10.74 48.47 7.33
CA ASP A 492 -10.25 48.03 6.04
C ASP A 492 -11.41 47.59 5.13
N VAL A 493 -12.40 46.89 5.68
CA VAL A 493 -13.63 46.49 4.98
C VAL A 493 -14.36 47.72 4.45
N ARG A 494 -14.58 48.73 5.33
CA ARG A 494 -15.24 49.99 4.90
C ARG A 494 -14.42 50.75 3.89
N THR A 495 -13.10 50.74 4.01
CA THR A 495 -12.19 51.36 3.03
C THR A 495 -12.32 50.69 1.68
N ALA A 496 -12.34 49.35 1.62
CA ALA A 496 -12.54 48.58 0.39
C ALA A 496 -13.91 48.92 -0.26
N MET A 497 -14.98 48.95 0.51
CA MET A 497 -16.32 49.32 0.02
C MET A 497 -16.40 50.77 -0.51
N ASN A 498 -15.81 51.74 0.17
CA ASN A 498 -15.77 53.13 -0.27
C ASN A 498 -14.89 53.31 -1.51
N HIS A 499 -13.82 52.52 -1.61
CA HIS A 499 -12.94 52.51 -2.78
C HIS A 499 -13.67 51.96 -3.99
N ALA A 500 -14.41 50.84 -3.85
CA ALA A 500 -15.25 50.26 -4.91
C ALA A 500 -16.23 51.29 -5.48
N LYS A 501 -16.92 52.04 -4.59
CA LYS A 501 -17.87 53.10 -4.99
C LYS A 501 -17.20 54.21 -5.78
N ARG A 502 -15.97 54.60 -5.47
CA ARG A 502 -15.21 55.64 -6.20
C ARG A 502 -14.71 55.17 -7.55
N GLU A 503 -14.30 53.92 -7.65
CA GLU A 503 -13.78 53.30 -8.87
C GLU A 503 -14.89 52.75 -9.78
N GLY A 504 -16.16 52.84 -9.35
CA GLY A 504 -17.28 52.29 -10.10
C GLY A 504 -17.29 50.76 -10.20
N VAL A 505 -16.73 50.09 -9.18
CA VAL A 505 -16.72 48.60 -9.12
C VAL A 505 -17.99 48.11 -8.46
N GLU A 506 -18.70 47.23 -9.12
CA GLU A 506 -19.93 46.61 -8.64
C GLU A 506 -19.73 45.13 -8.32
N ALA A 507 -20.49 44.64 -7.32
CA ALA A 507 -20.55 43.21 -6.98
C ALA A 507 -21.80 42.61 -7.61
N VAL A 508 -21.62 41.62 -8.49
CA VAL A 508 -22.69 40.98 -9.25
C VAL A 508 -22.78 39.50 -8.91
N TRP A 509 -23.92 39.08 -8.34
CA TRP A 509 -24.24 37.67 -8.14
C TRP A 509 -24.64 37.02 -9.47
N THR A 510 -24.16 35.81 -9.68
CA THR A 510 -24.52 34.95 -10.82
C THR A 510 -24.29 33.46 -10.45
N THR A 511 -24.72 32.56 -11.33
CA THR A 511 -24.26 31.17 -11.38
C THR A 511 -23.37 30.98 -12.60
N TRP A 512 -22.70 29.84 -12.73
CA TRP A 512 -21.95 29.60 -13.97
C TRP A 512 -22.85 29.57 -15.20
N GLU A 513 -24.05 28.99 -15.06
CA GLU A 513 -25.00 28.87 -16.19
C GLU A 513 -25.56 30.22 -16.63
N ASP A 514 -25.87 31.11 -15.69
CA ASP A 514 -26.42 32.43 -15.95
C ASP A 514 -25.34 33.47 -16.32
N CYS A 515 -24.06 33.14 -16.10
CA CYS A 515 -22.96 34.07 -16.38
C CYS A 515 -22.74 34.21 -17.90
N PRO A 516 -22.74 35.43 -18.46
CA PRO A 516 -22.45 35.66 -19.88
C PRO A 516 -21.11 35.08 -20.31
N GLN A 517 -21.01 34.54 -21.55
CA GLN A 517 -19.82 33.86 -22.04
C GLN A 517 -18.55 34.71 -21.91
N GLY A 518 -18.59 35.99 -22.26
CA GLY A 518 -17.43 36.87 -22.16
C GLY A 518 -16.92 37.06 -20.73
N ARG A 519 -17.81 36.94 -19.71
CA ARG A 519 -17.40 36.94 -18.30
C ARG A 519 -16.85 35.59 -17.87
N ARG A 520 -17.41 34.45 -18.35
CA ARG A 520 -16.85 33.11 -18.13
C ARG A 520 -15.42 33.04 -18.64
N ASP A 521 -15.15 33.54 -19.85
CA ASP A 521 -13.81 33.56 -20.45
C ASP A 521 -12.82 34.36 -19.58
N GLN A 522 -13.26 35.48 -18.98
CA GLN A 522 -12.46 36.27 -18.05
C GLN A 522 -12.19 35.50 -16.75
N ILE A 523 -13.18 34.83 -16.16
CA ILE A 523 -13.05 34.01 -14.96
C ILE A 523 -12.04 32.86 -15.21
N GLU A 524 -12.16 32.18 -16.36
CA GLU A 524 -11.19 31.13 -16.74
C GLU A 524 -9.78 31.69 -16.92
N SER A 525 -9.62 32.86 -17.49
CA SER A 525 -8.32 33.52 -17.64
C SER A 525 -7.71 33.87 -16.29
N ILE A 526 -8.48 34.43 -15.36
CA ILE A 526 -8.05 34.74 -13.99
C ILE A 526 -7.63 33.46 -13.27
N SER A 527 -8.42 32.41 -13.41
CA SER A 527 -8.13 31.10 -12.81
C SER A 527 -6.84 30.47 -13.34
N ARG A 528 -6.64 30.46 -14.65
CA ARG A 528 -5.42 29.94 -15.29
C ARG A 528 -4.19 30.75 -14.88
N ALA A 529 -4.29 32.06 -14.83
CA ALA A 529 -3.19 32.94 -14.40
C ALA A 529 -2.81 32.67 -12.93
N TRP A 530 -3.81 32.47 -12.06
CA TRP A 530 -3.61 32.16 -10.66
C TRP A 530 -2.92 30.79 -10.47
N SER A 531 -3.38 29.74 -11.19
CA SER A 531 -2.78 28.41 -11.16
C SER A 531 -1.34 28.40 -11.69
N ALA A 532 -1.07 29.12 -12.79
CA ALA A 532 0.26 29.18 -13.39
C ALA A 532 1.32 29.87 -12.48
N ASP A 533 0.87 30.69 -11.54
CA ASP A 533 1.74 31.40 -10.58
C ASP A 533 2.11 30.53 -9.36
N LYS A 534 1.57 29.32 -9.25
CA LYS A 534 1.80 28.39 -8.13
C LYS A 534 2.80 27.31 -8.49
N ALA A 535 3.67 26.96 -7.53
CA ALA A 535 4.66 25.89 -7.69
C ALA A 535 4.04 24.48 -7.69
N LEU A 536 2.83 24.33 -7.12
CA LEU A 536 2.11 23.05 -7.03
C LEU A 536 0.78 23.14 -7.77
N PRO A 537 0.32 22.04 -8.39
CA PRO A 537 -1.00 21.99 -9.00
C PRO A 537 -2.11 22.19 -7.97
N GLU A 538 -3.28 22.60 -8.42
CA GLU A 538 -4.46 22.75 -7.56
C GLU A 538 -4.78 21.41 -6.87
N MET A 539 -4.99 21.45 -5.55
CA MET A 539 -5.17 20.21 -4.74
C MET A 539 -6.48 19.49 -5.06
N GLY A 540 -7.51 20.19 -5.49
CA GLY A 540 -8.78 19.60 -5.96
C GLY A 540 -9.49 18.67 -4.97
N PHE A 541 -9.21 18.78 -3.66
CA PHE A 541 -9.80 17.96 -2.60
C PHE A 541 -10.64 18.80 -1.63
N THR A 542 -10.06 19.83 -1.08
CA THR A 542 -10.70 20.80 -0.17
C THR A 542 -10.53 22.24 -0.67
N LEU A 543 -10.08 22.40 -1.89
CA LEU A 543 -9.99 23.68 -2.60
C LEU A 543 -10.64 23.49 -3.97
N GLY A 544 -11.67 24.25 -4.25
CA GLY A 544 -12.36 24.25 -5.53
C GLY A 544 -11.50 24.81 -6.66
N GLY A 545 -11.79 24.33 -7.86
CA GLY A 545 -11.22 24.79 -9.11
C GLY A 545 -12.31 25.24 -10.08
N LEU A 546 -11.95 25.29 -11.37
CA LEU A 546 -12.90 25.67 -12.42
C LEU A 546 -14.08 24.69 -12.56
N ASP A 547 -13.87 23.41 -12.27
CA ASP A 547 -14.93 22.41 -12.39
C ASP A 547 -15.99 22.60 -11.30
N GLU A 548 -15.61 23.00 -10.10
CA GLU A 548 -16.50 23.26 -8.97
C GLU A 548 -17.31 24.55 -9.14
N LEU A 549 -16.78 25.54 -9.86
CA LEU A 549 -17.53 26.75 -10.22
C LEU A 549 -18.73 26.46 -11.13
N ARG A 550 -18.70 25.31 -11.84
CA ARG A 550 -19.78 24.90 -12.77
C ARG A 550 -20.93 24.18 -12.09
N ASP A 551 -20.82 23.90 -10.80
CA ASP A 551 -21.94 23.31 -10.04
C ASP A 551 -23.11 24.28 -9.99
N PRO A 552 -24.33 23.89 -10.42
CA PRO A 552 -25.51 24.77 -10.44
C PRO A 552 -25.90 25.34 -9.07
N SER A 553 -25.48 24.64 -7.98
CA SER A 553 -25.76 25.09 -6.60
C SER A 553 -24.70 26.05 -6.07
N THR A 554 -23.59 26.22 -6.78
CA THR A 554 -22.52 27.16 -6.42
C THR A 554 -22.85 28.55 -6.92
N ARG A 555 -22.90 29.53 -6.02
CA ARG A 555 -23.11 30.94 -6.39
C ARG A 555 -21.76 31.61 -6.60
N LEU A 556 -21.69 32.47 -7.62
CA LEU A 556 -20.51 33.27 -7.95
C LEU A 556 -20.78 34.74 -7.64
N LEU A 557 -19.83 35.41 -7.02
CA LEU A 557 -19.87 36.86 -6.84
C LEU A 557 -18.67 37.48 -7.57
N LEU A 558 -18.95 38.36 -8.50
CA LEU A 558 -17.97 38.99 -9.40
C LEU A 558 -17.78 40.45 -9.02
N ALA A 559 -16.55 40.92 -8.88
CA ALA A 559 -16.24 42.35 -8.89
C ALA A 559 -16.03 42.82 -10.32
N ILE A 560 -16.90 43.71 -10.81
CA ILE A 560 -16.91 44.18 -12.21
C ILE A 560 -16.74 45.68 -12.21
N ASP A 561 -15.79 46.20 -12.96
CA ASP A 561 -15.60 47.64 -13.14
C ASP A 561 -16.55 48.26 -14.16
N SER A 562 -16.49 49.59 -14.30
CA SER A 562 -17.31 50.36 -15.23
C SER A 562 -17.15 49.94 -16.72
N ASP A 563 -16.03 49.33 -17.08
CA ASP A 563 -15.73 48.87 -18.44
C ASP A 563 -16.22 47.41 -18.68
N GLY A 564 -16.84 46.79 -17.67
CA GLY A 564 -17.33 45.42 -17.74
C GLY A 564 -16.25 44.37 -17.53
N THR A 565 -15.06 44.76 -17.03
CA THR A 565 -13.95 43.85 -16.76
C THR A 565 -14.11 43.22 -15.40
N VAL A 566 -13.97 41.89 -15.34
CA VAL A 566 -13.98 41.13 -14.08
C VAL A 566 -12.64 41.32 -13.38
N GLN A 567 -12.64 41.97 -12.23
CA GLN A 567 -11.47 42.21 -11.37
C GLN A 567 -11.18 41.05 -10.42
N ALA A 568 -12.23 40.41 -9.92
CA ALA A 568 -12.14 39.24 -9.03
C ALA A 568 -13.40 38.39 -9.10
N VAL A 569 -13.27 37.16 -8.67
CA VAL A 569 -14.35 36.17 -8.49
C VAL A 569 -14.20 35.45 -7.16
N THR A 570 -15.33 35.30 -6.48
CA THR A 570 -15.46 34.39 -5.32
C THR A 570 -16.60 33.42 -5.58
N SER A 571 -16.43 32.15 -5.11
CA SER A 571 -17.49 31.14 -5.17
C SER A 571 -18.00 30.81 -3.78
N TRP A 572 -19.28 30.51 -3.69
CA TRP A 572 -20.00 30.33 -2.45
C TRP A 572 -20.84 29.07 -2.51
N LEU A 573 -20.48 28.12 -1.63
CA LEU A 573 -21.15 26.83 -1.49
C LEU A 573 -22.34 26.95 -0.53
N PRO A 574 -23.49 26.30 -0.78
CA PRO A 574 -24.64 26.40 0.08
C PRO A 574 -24.46 25.58 1.37
N VAL A 575 -24.83 26.17 2.49
CA VAL A 575 -24.97 25.49 3.78
C VAL A 575 -26.46 25.24 4.04
N HIS A 576 -26.81 23.96 4.23
CA HIS A 576 -28.21 23.58 4.38
C HIS A 576 -28.57 23.19 5.80
N ARG A 577 -29.79 23.51 6.21
CA ARG A 577 -30.43 23.03 7.44
C ARG A 577 -31.91 22.81 7.18
N GLN A 578 -32.42 21.60 7.47
CA GLN A 578 -33.84 21.22 7.30
C GLN A 578 -34.42 21.50 5.90
N GLY A 579 -33.61 21.32 4.87
CA GLY A 579 -34.00 21.55 3.48
C GLY A 579 -33.77 22.97 2.94
N GLU A 580 -33.53 23.93 3.82
CA GLU A 580 -33.33 25.34 3.48
C GLU A 580 -31.84 25.71 3.46
N VAL A 581 -31.46 26.67 2.63
CA VAL A 581 -30.12 27.26 2.64
C VAL A 581 -30.07 28.29 3.77
N VAL A 582 -29.27 28.02 4.79
CA VAL A 582 -29.12 28.91 5.98
C VAL A 582 -27.82 29.70 5.96
N GLY A 583 -26.91 29.40 5.05
CA GLY A 583 -25.63 30.09 4.97
C GLY A 583 -24.88 29.78 3.68
N LEU A 584 -23.73 30.42 3.57
CA LEU A 584 -22.82 30.25 2.44
C LEU A 584 -21.40 30.02 2.93
N THR A 585 -20.63 29.17 2.24
CA THR A 585 -19.20 28.94 2.50
C THR A 585 -18.37 29.40 1.32
N LEU A 586 -17.39 30.25 1.58
CA LEU A 586 -16.39 30.67 0.60
C LEU A 586 -15.51 29.49 0.21
N ASP A 587 -15.34 29.27 -1.09
CA ASP A 587 -14.47 28.23 -1.61
C ASP A 587 -13.35 28.84 -2.47
N VAL A 588 -13.67 29.32 -3.67
CA VAL A 588 -12.69 29.94 -4.56
C VAL A 588 -12.67 31.45 -4.35
N MET A 589 -11.47 32.01 -4.20
CA MET A 589 -11.24 33.46 -4.25
C MET A 589 -10.04 33.74 -5.15
N ARG A 590 -10.31 34.40 -6.30
CA ARG A 590 -9.29 34.72 -7.30
C ARG A 590 -9.47 36.13 -7.82
N ARG A 591 -8.34 36.82 -7.93
CA ARG A 591 -8.33 38.17 -8.51
C ARG A 591 -7.38 38.26 -9.70
N ARG A 592 -7.61 39.22 -10.56
CA ARG A 592 -6.71 39.57 -11.65
C ARG A 592 -5.35 40.02 -11.07
N LYS A 593 -4.25 39.58 -11.68
CA LYS A 593 -2.89 39.84 -11.17
C LYS A 593 -2.61 41.36 -11.10
N ASP A 594 -2.95 42.08 -12.14
CA ASP A 594 -2.77 43.52 -12.27
C ASP A 594 -4.05 44.30 -12.00
N GLY A 595 -5.04 43.65 -11.38
CA GLY A 595 -6.34 44.22 -11.10
C GLY A 595 -6.42 45.02 -9.80
N TRP A 596 -7.61 45.50 -9.54
CA TRP A 596 -7.94 46.27 -8.35
C TRP A 596 -7.68 45.46 -7.05
N ARG A 597 -6.75 45.97 -6.23
CA ARG A 597 -6.24 45.19 -5.06
C ARG A 597 -7.29 44.85 -4.01
N PRO A 598 -8.21 45.76 -3.58
CA PRO A 598 -9.21 45.47 -2.56
C PRO A 598 -10.38 44.58 -3.00
N ALA A 599 -10.31 43.99 -4.22
CA ALA A 599 -11.42 43.27 -4.82
C ALA A 599 -11.94 42.09 -3.97
N ILE A 600 -11.07 41.33 -3.31
CA ILE A 600 -11.49 40.20 -2.50
C ILE A 600 -12.17 40.67 -1.19
N ASP A 601 -11.60 41.64 -0.48
CA ASP A 601 -12.20 42.19 0.75
C ASP A 601 -13.57 42.82 0.46
N PHE A 602 -13.70 43.52 -0.69
CA PHE A 602 -14.95 44.05 -1.17
C PHE A 602 -15.98 42.94 -1.44
N LEU A 603 -15.59 41.86 -2.13
CA LEU A 603 -16.52 40.76 -2.46
C LEU A 603 -16.95 40.02 -1.16
N ILE A 604 -16.05 39.76 -0.21
CA ILE A 604 -16.42 39.14 1.06
C ILE A 604 -17.42 40.05 1.82
N ALA A 605 -17.15 41.35 1.90
CA ALA A 605 -18.05 42.29 2.56
C ALA A 605 -19.43 42.34 1.88
N ARG A 606 -19.45 42.36 0.56
CA ARG A 606 -20.71 42.36 -0.21
C ARG A 606 -21.48 41.06 -0.08
N ALA A 607 -20.76 39.92 -0.08
CA ALA A 607 -21.37 38.62 0.18
C ALA A 607 -22.04 38.56 1.55
N ALA A 608 -21.35 39.04 2.59
CA ALA A 608 -21.90 39.07 3.95
C ALA A 608 -23.17 39.95 4.07
N LEU A 609 -23.16 41.14 3.46
CA LEU A 609 -24.33 42.03 3.48
C LEU A 609 -25.49 41.47 2.65
N SER A 610 -25.23 40.96 1.45
CA SER A 610 -26.27 40.35 0.63
C SER A 610 -26.87 39.10 1.27
N ALA A 611 -26.04 38.24 1.88
CA ALA A 611 -26.49 37.07 2.62
C ALA A 611 -27.35 37.47 3.84
N GLN A 612 -26.99 38.53 4.53
CA GLN A 612 -27.79 39.09 5.63
C GLN A 612 -29.14 39.64 5.13
N GLU A 613 -29.14 40.38 4.00
CA GLU A 613 -30.36 40.89 3.36
C GLU A 613 -31.29 39.74 2.92
N GLU A 614 -30.74 38.62 2.50
CA GLU A 614 -31.47 37.38 2.17
C GLU A 614 -32.00 36.64 3.39
N GLY A 615 -31.60 37.03 4.62
CA GLY A 615 -32.02 36.39 5.85
C GLY A 615 -31.22 35.15 6.21
N LEU A 616 -30.04 34.95 5.60
CA LEU A 616 -29.14 33.86 5.98
C LEU A 616 -28.53 34.08 7.37
N GLU A 617 -28.17 32.99 8.05
CA GLU A 617 -27.68 33.03 9.42
C GLU A 617 -26.15 33.11 9.51
N VAL A 618 -25.43 32.46 8.61
CA VAL A 618 -23.98 32.29 8.69
C VAL A 618 -23.28 32.43 7.35
N LEU A 619 -22.10 33.04 7.39
CA LEU A 619 -21.15 33.04 6.27
C LEU A 619 -19.82 32.46 6.76
N SER A 620 -19.39 31.36 6.16
CA SER A 620 -18.08 30.77 6.43
C SER A 620 -17.06 31.29 5.42
N LEU A 621 -15.89 31.68 5.91
CA LEU A 621 -14.73 32.01 5.07
C LEU A 621 -13.84 30.79 4.82
N SER A 622 -14.36 29.58 5.11
CA SER A 622 -13.64 28.32 5.00
C SER A 622 -12.48 28.19 5.99
N GLY A 623 -11.75 27.10 5.91
CA GLY A 623 -10.62 26.86 6.82
C GLY A 623 -9.34 27.56 6.37
N ALA A 624 -8.71 28.29 7.28
CA ALA A 624 -7.37 28.85 7.10
C ALA A 624 -6.33 27.79 7.51
N PRO A 625 -5.59 27.16 6.58
CA PRO A 625 -4.62 26.13 6.92
C PRO A 625 -3.52 26.68 7.80
N LEU A 626 -3.08 25.89 8.79
CA LEU A 626 -2.00 26.23 9.73
C LEU A 626 -2.28 27.43 10.65
N ALA A 627 -3.44 28.06 10.58
CA ALA A 627 -3.85 29.06 11.58
C ALA A 627 -4.20 28.37 12.91
N ARG A 628 -3.69 28.90 14.01
CA ARG A 628 -3.96 28.39 15.36
C ARG A 628 -4.16 29.55 16.32
N SER A 629 -5.24 29.52 17.09
CA SER A 629 -5.51 30.49 18.14
C SER A 629 -4.99 30.06 19.53
N GLN A 630 -4.62 28.78 19.70
CA GLN A 630 -4.08 28.23 20.94
C GLN A 630 -2.88 27.32 20.66
N GLU A 631 -1.90 27.30 21.59
CA GLU A 631 -0.81 26.32 21.58
C GLU A 631 -1.40 24.92 21.77
N ASP A 632 -1.27 24.07 20.74
CA ASP A 632 -1.70 22.68 20.77
C ASP A 632 -0.64 21.84 21.47
N ASP A 633 -0.97 21.27 22.63
CA ASP A 633 -0.10 20.42 23.47
C ASP A 633 0.08 19.01 22.90
N SER A 634 -0.34 18.78 21.64
CA SER A 634 -0.32 17.45 20.99
C SER A 634 1.07 16.89 20.64
N GLY A 635 2.15 17.61 20.95
CA GLY A 635 3.54 17.20 20.68
C GLY A 635 3.95 17.22 19.19
N PHE A 636 3.03 17.59 18.29
CA PHE A 636 3.30 17.79 16.85
C PHE A 636 3.54 19.27 16.50
N GLY A 637 3.43 20.19 17.48
CA GLY A 637 3.63 21.63 17.32
C GLY A 637 4.89 21.98 16.52
N PRO A 638 6.09 21.49 16.91
CA PRO A 638 7.34 21.81 16.23
C PRO A 638 7.43 21.32 14.78
N MET A 639 6.60 20.37 14.38
CA MET A 639 6.62 19.79 13.04
C MET A 639 5.76 20.60 12.03
N LEU A 640 4.91 21.49 12.54
CA LEU A 640 4.02 22.32 11.72
C LEU A 640 4.51 23.78 11.63
N ASP A 641 5.52 24.15 12.42
CA ASP A 641 6.14 25.49 12.42
C ASP A 641 7.26 25.63 11.37
N VAL A 642 7.40 24.66 10.46
CA VAL A 642 8.31 24.66 9.30
C VAL A 642 7.48 24.94 8.04
#